data_b456788754852f3048526d1f3fab9c07
#
_entry.id   b456788754852f3048526d1f3fab9c07
#
_cell.length_a   1.000
_cell.length_b   1.000
_cell.length_c   1.000
_cell.angle_alpha   90.00
_cell.angle_beta   90.00
_cell.angle_gamma   90.00
#
_symmetry.space_group_name_H-M   'P 1'
#
loop_
_entity.id
_entity.type
_entity.pdbx_description
1 polymer ?
#
loop_
_entity_poly.entity_id
_entity_poly.type
_entity_poly.pdbx_seq_one_letter_code
_entity_poly.pdbx_strand_id
1 'polypeptide(L)'
;MSKEHGNLSINSQNIFPIIKKWMYSDHDIFYRELVSNACDAITKLKKLSMIGEYEAPDDIEYKVEIKLSAKDKTIKIIDNGIGMTKDEVDEYINQIAFSGAEAFLEKYKDKANDDQIIGHFGLGFYSAFMVADQVTIDTLSFKDGAESVHWSCDGGTEYDISEGTKATPGTEITLYLNEDSYEFANEYKAKEVLDKYCSFMPVPIFVTNEDAGEQTEEIPEEEVTEKDTVLDTFIKDAVTEEVEKEDGTKETVEKVPAKKMAKIVKRPVAINDIHPLWTKHPNECSDEDYKEFYRKVFHDYKEPLFWIHLNMDYPFNLKGILYFPKINTEYESIEGTIKLYNNQVFVADNIKEVIPEFLLLLKGVIDCPDLPLNVSRSALQNDGFVKKISDYITKKVADKLSGMCKTDKENYEKYWDDINPFIKFGCLKDEKFAEKMNDYIIFKNLDGKYLTLKECLEENKEKHENTVFYVTDEVEQSQYINMFKKEGIDAVILTHNIDQPFITNMESKNENLKFKRIDADLSDSFKEETSKDELKDMTEKLSKTFKDALGKENLTVNVEKLKDASISSMITLSEESRRMQDMMKMYGMGGMDPNMFGAEGQTLVLNANNDLVKYVAEHADGENTKIICEQLYDLAMLSHAPLSPEQMTGFIARSNKIMELLAK
;
A
#
# COMPACT_ATOMS: atom_id res chain seq x y z
N MET A 1 -50.33 -30.14 -23.50
CA MET A 1 -48.98 -30.66 -23.24
C MET A 1 -48.93 -31.04 -21.78
N SER A 2 -48.66 -32.30 -21.46
CA SER A 2 -48.45 -32.79 -20.10
C SER A 2 -47.17 -32.15 -19.57
N LYS A 3 -47.19 -31.65 -18.34
CA LYS A 3 -46.04 -31.08 -17.66
C LYS A 3 -45.09 -32.25 -17.32
N GLU A 4 -44.00 -32.39 -18.05
CA GLU A 4 -42.95 -33.35 -17.71
C GLU A 4 -42.04 -32.75 -16.66
N HIS A 5 -41.79 -33.49 -15.61
CA HIS A 5 -40.86 -33.15 -14.55
C HIS A 5 -39.62 -34.03 -14.71
N GLY A 6 -38.46 -33.42 -14.93
CA GLY A 6 -37.18 -34.13 -15.07
C GLY A 6 -36.10 -33.45 -14.24
N ASN A 7 -35.06 -34.19 -13.86
CA ASN A 7 -33.87 -33.67 -13.19
C ASN A 7 -32.79 -33.36 -14.22
N LEU A 8 -32.04 -32.29 -13.99
CA LEU A 8 -30.82 -32.00 -14.75
C LEU A 8 -29.77 -33.08 -14.43
N SER A 9 -29.09 -33.59 -15.43
CA SER A 9 -27.98 -34.54 -15.27
C SER A 9 -26.67 -33.85 -15.66
N ILE A 10 -25.62 -34.19 -14.94
CA ILE A 10 -24.24 -33.68 -15.18
C ILE A 10 -23.47 -34.79 -15.89
N ASN A 11 -22.81 -34.47 -17.00
CA ASN A 11 -21.88 -35.37 -17.66
C ASN A 11 -20.45 -35.03 -17.23
N SER A 12 -19.84 -35.93 -16.45
CA SER A 12 -18.47 -35.76 -15.91
C SER A 12 -17.41 -35.59 -17.00
N GLN A 13 -17.59 -36.27 -18.19
CA GLN A 13 -16.67 -36.14 -19.32
C GLN A 13 -16.60 -34.71 -19.89
N ASN A 14 -17.68 -33.93 -19.75
CA ASN A 14 -17.72 -32.54 -20.22
C ASN A 14 -17.31 -31.54 -19.15
N ILE A 15 -17.56 -31.81 -17.87
CA ILE A 15 -17.25 -30.92 -16.77
C ILE A 15 -15.76 -30.95 -16.40
N PHE A 16 -15.14 -32.12 -16.41
CA PHE A 16 -13.78 -32.31 -15.96
C PHE A 16 -12.76 -31.46 -16.78
N PRO A 17 -12.83 -31.39 -18.12
CA PRO A 17 -12.00 -30.46 -18.89
C PRO A 17 -12.22 -28.97 -18.57
N ILE A 18 -13.44 -28.60 -18.17
CA ILE A 18 -13.77 -27.23 -17.77
C ILE A 18 -13.09 -26.90 -16.44
N ILE A 19 -13.16 -27.82 -15.48
CA ILE A 19 -12.49 -27.66 -14.18
C ILE A 19 -10.98 -27.53 -14.38
N LYS A 20 -10.36 -28.43 -15.16
CA LYS A 20 -8.92 -28.42 -15.46
C LYS A 20 -8.45 -27.10 -16.11
N LYS A 21 -9.22 -26.55 -17.02
CA LYS A 21 -8.74 -25.49 -17.93
C LYS A 21 -9.25 -24.09 -17.59
N TRP A 22 -10.37 -23.96 -16.86
CA TRP A 22 -11.08 -22.70 -16.72
C TRP A 22 -11.43 -22.30 -15.30
N MET A 23 -11.26 -23.19 -14.32
CA MET A 23 -11.64 -22.90 -12.93
C MET A 23 -10.65 -21.96 -12.24
N TYR A 24 -9.39 -22.04 -12.58
CA TYR A 24 -8.31 -21.23 -12.01
C TYR A 24 -7.49 -20.58 -13.13
N SER A 25 -7.12 -19.31 -12.92
CA SER A 25 -6.26 -18.56 -13.85
C SER A 25 -4.79 -18.95 -13.75
N ASP A 26 -4.34 -19.33 -12.56
CA ASP A 26 -2.94 -19.63 -12.26
C ASP A 26 -2.79 -21.10 -11.85
N HIS A 27 -1.83 -21.79 -12.45
CA HIS A 27 -1.58 -23.21 -12.15
C HIS A 27 -0.98 -23.43 -10.75
N ASP A 28 -0.24 -22.47 -10.20
CA ASP A 28 0.39 -22.53 -8.88
C ASP A 28 -0.61 -22.67 -7.71
N ILE A 29 -1.88 -22.37 -7.97
CA ILE A 29 -2.98 -22.43 -7.00
C ILE A 29 -3.22 -23.83 -6.42
N PHE A 30 -2.80 -24.89 -7.11
CA PHE A 30 -2.95 -26.27 -6.61
C PHE A 30 -2.25 -26.47 -5.25
N TYR A 31 -1.13 -25.81 -5.01
CA TYR A 31 -0.48 -25.85 -3.69
C TYR A 31 -1.40 -25.31 -2.61
N ARG A 32 -2.00 -24.13 -2.83
CA ARG A 32 -2.95 -23.55 -1.89
C ARG A 32 -4.10 -24.49 -1.57
N GLU A 33 -4.73 -25.05 -2.59
CA GLU A 33 -5.93 -25.89 -2.43
C GLU A 33 -5.61 -27.20 -1.72
N LEU A 34 -4.55 -27.91 -2.11
CA LEU A 34 -4.21 -29.19 -1.49
C LEU A 34 -3.67 -29.03 -0.06
N VAL A 35 -2.86 -27.99 0.20
CA VAL A 35 -2.36 -27.69 1.55
C VAL A 35 -3.50 -27.21 2.46
N SER A 36 -4.46 -26.43 1.93
CA SER A 36 -5.67 -26.06 2.68
C SER A 36 -6.48 -27.29 3.08
N ASN A 37 -6.67 -28.25 2.17
CA ASN A 37 -7.37 -29.51 2.48
C ASN A 37 -6.64 -30.32 3.55
N ALA A 38 -5.31 -30.37 3.51
CA ALA A 38 -4.50 -31.02 4.54
C ALA A 38 -4.64 -30.33 5.91
N CYS A 39 -4.63 -28.98 5.95
CA CYS A 39 -4.88 -28.22 7.16
C CYS A 39 -6.29 -28.46 7.71
N ASP A 40 -7.30 -28.54 6.85
CA ASP A 40 -8.69 -28.85 7.26
C ASP A 40 -8.82 -30.26 7.84
N ALA A 41 -8.14 -31.25 7.24
CA ALA A 41 -8.12 -32.61 7.76
C ALA A 41 -7.56 -32.68 9.19
N ILE A 42 -6.47 -31.95 9.43
CA ILE A 42 -5.84 -31.84 10.77
C ILE A 42 -6.76 -31.05 11.73
N THR A 43 -7.34 -29.96 11.29
CA THR A 43 -8.26 -29.12 12.11
C THR A 43 -9.48 -29.93 12.56
N LYS A 44 -10.05 -30.73 11.66
CA LYS A 44 -11.15 -31.66 11.98
C LYS A 44 -10.74 -32.67 13.04
N LEU A 45 -9.55 -33.29 12.93
CA LEU A 45 -9.07 -34.25 13.91
C LEU A 45 -8.83 -33.60 15.27
N LYS A 46 -8.21 -32.40 15.32
CA LYS A 46 -8.04 -31.63 16.56
C LYS A 46 -9.39 -31.33 17.23
N LYS A 47 -10.42 -30.94 16.46
CA LYS A 47 -11.76 -30.70 16.97
C LYS A 47 -12.38 -31.97 17.57
N LEU A 48 -12.23 -33.11 16.91
CA LEU A 48 -12.71 -34.39 17.43
C LEU A 48 -12.01 -34.78 18.74
N SER A 49 -10.72 -34.49 18.86
CA SER A 49 -9.98 -34.71 20.10
C SER A 49 -10.49 -33.80 21.23
N MET A 50 -10.74 -32.50 20.95
CA MET A 50 -11.26 -31.56 21.95
C MET A 50 -12.65 -31.93 22.49
N ILE A 51 -13.50 -32.54 21.67
CA ILE A 51 -14.85 -32.99 22.10
C ILE A 51 -14.87 -34.42 22.63
N GLY A 52 -13.69 -35.08 22.70
CA GLY A 52 -13.53 -36.44 23.26
C GLY A 52 -14.01 -37.57 22.33
N GLU A 53 -14.14 -37.32 21.01
CA GLU A 53 -14.46 -38.35 20.01
C GLU A 53 -13.22 -39.01 19.40
N TYR A 54 -12.03 -38.50 19.74
CA TYR A 54 -10.72 -39.09 19.36
C TYR A 54 -9.72 -38.91 20.49
N GLU A 55 -9.04 -40.01 20.88
CA GLU A 55 -7.93 -39.93 21.82
C GLU A 55 -6.62 -39.77 21.04
N ALA A 56 -6.11 -38.53 21.01
CA ALA A 56 -4.85 -38.23 20.36
C ALA A 56 -3.69 -38.85 21.20
N PRO A 57 -2.65 -39.41 20.57
CA PRO A 57 -1.41 -39.73 21.27
C PRO A 57 -0.80 -38.50 21.93
N ASP A 58 -0.21 -38.66 23.13
CA ASP A 58 0.34 -37.55 23.93
C ASP A 58 1.47 -36.79 23.20
N ASP A 59 2.17 -37.44 22.29
CA ASP A 59 3.34 -36.94 21.55
C ASP A 59 3.01 -36.55 20.08
N ILE A 60 1.73 -36.49 19.69
CA ILE A 60 1.35 -36.20 18.31
C ILE A 60 1.75 -34.76 17.91
N GLU A 61 2.55 -34.62 16.89
CA GLU A 61 2.85 -33.36 16.23
C GLU A 61 2.04 -33.28 14.95
N TYR A 62 1.03 -32.41 14.95
CA TYR A 62 0.23 -32.16 13.75
C TYR A 62 1.01 -31.32 12.75
N LYS A 63 1.14 -31.80 11.51
CA LYS A 63 1.93 -31.15 10.46
C LYS A 63 1.46 -31.52 9.06
N VAL A 64 1.79 -30.67 8.12
CA VAL A 64 1.74 -30.94 6.68
C VAL A 64 3.18 -31.08 6.18
N GLU A 65 3.49 -32.17 5.51
CA GLU A 65 4.79 -32.41 4.89
C GLU A 65 4.65 -32.39 3.37
N ILE A 66 5.48 -31.59 2.69
CA ILE A 66 5.55 -31.51 1.24
C ILE A 66 6.89 -32.08 0.82
N LYS A 67 6.87 -33.18 0.06
CA LYS A 67 8.08 -33.82 -0.44
C LYS A 67 8.18 -33.65 -1.94
N LEU A 68 9.33 -33.20 -2.40
CA LEU A 68 9.60 -32.84 -3.78
C LEU A 68 10.66 -33.76 -4.36
N SER A 69 10.41 -34.35 -5.53
CA SER A 69 11.44 -35.04 -6.33
C SER A 69 11.42 -34.50 -7.76
N ALA A 70 12.45 -33.77 -8.13
CA ALA A 70 12.65 -33.31 -9.50
C ALA A 70 13.08 -34.47 -10.43
N LYS A 71 13.73 -35.50 -9.88
CA LYS A 71 14.14 -36.70 -10.62
C LYS A 71 12.94 -37.55 -11.02
N ASP A 72 12.05 -37.79 -10.05
CA ASP A 72 10.85 -38.61 -10.25
C ASP A 72 9.68 -37.78 -10.78
N LYS A 73 9.85 -36.45 -10.85
CA LYS A 73 8.82 -35.51 -11.30
C LYS A 73 7.54 -35.57 -10.45
N THR A 74 7.72 -35.72 -9.14
CA THR A 74 6.63 -35.89 -8.20
C THR A 74 6.61 -34.84 -7.12
N ILE A 75 5.39 -34.55 -6.65
CA ILE A 75 5.13 -33.77 -5.45
C ILE A 75 4.22 -34.61 -4.56
N LYS A 76 4.59 -34.79 -3.30
CA LYS A 76 3.78 -35.46 -2.29
C LYS A 76 3.33 -34.46 -1.26
N ILE A 77 2.05 -34.44 -0.93
CA ILE A 77 1.47 -33.61 0.14
C ILE A 77 0.87 -34.58 1.16
N ILE A 78 1.41 -34.54 2.37
CA ILE A 78 1.17 -35.54 3.42
C ILE A 78 0.62 -34.78 4.64
N ASP A 79 -0.51 -35.22 5.16
CA ASP A 79 -1.06 -34.80 6.44
C ASP A 79 -1.22 -35.97 7.40
N ASN A 80 -1.24 -35.67 8.68
CA ASN A 80 -1.59 -36.59 9.76
C ASN A 80 -2.93 -36.19 10.39
N GLY A 81 -3.90 -35.86 9.54
CA GLY A 81 -5.25 -35.47 9.92
C GLY A 81 -6.22 -36.63 10.03
N ILE A 82 -7.50 -36.33 9.80
CA ILE A 82 -8.63 -37.24 10.00
C ILE A 82 -8.58 -38.51 9.09
N GLY A 83 -7.92 -38.43 7.92
CA GLY A 83 -7.93 -39.48 6.90
C GLY A 83 -9.34 -39.78 6.36
N MET A 84 -9.43 -40.84 5.53
CA MET A 84 -10.69 -41.25 4.91
C MET A 84 -10.83 -42.77 4.90
N THR A 85 -12.06 -43.24 5.09
CA THR A 85 -12.45 -44.61 4.78
C THR A 85 -12.74 -44.76 3.29
N LYS A 86 -12.90 -45.98 2.80
CA LYS A 86 -13.28 -46.21 1.37
C LYS A 86 -14.57 -45.51 0.99
N ASP A 87 -15.60 -45.56 1.83
CA ASP A 87 -16.88 -44.92 1.57
C ASP A 87 -16.74 -43.39 1.52
N GLU A 88 -15.87 -42.82 2.38
CA GLU A 88 -15.56 -41.40 2.39
C GLU A 88 -14.74 -40.98 1.16
N VAL A 89 -13.86 -41.81 0.63
CA VAL A 89 -13.18 -41.55 -0.65
C VAL A 89 -14.20 -41.53 -1.80
N ASP A 90 -15.14 -42.48 -1.82
CA ASP A 90 -16.20 -42.50 -2.82
C ASP A 90 -17.11 -41.28 -2.74
N GLU A 91 -17.36 -40.75 -1.53
CA GLU A 91 -18.23 -39.60 -1.31
C GLU A 91 -17.51 -38.25 -1.57
N TYR A 92 -16.25 -38.08 -1.07
CA TYR A 92 -15.57 -36.79 -1.06
C TYR A 92 -14.59 -36.58 -2.22
N ILE A 93 -14.09 -37.67 -2.81
CA ILE A 93 -13.13 -37.62 -3.92
C ILE A 93 -13.81 -37.92 -5.27
N ASN A 94 -14.71 -38.91 -5.33
CA ASN A 94 -15.33 -39.33 -6.57
C ASN A 94 -16.59 -38.53 -6.94
N GLN A 95 -17.17 -37.74 -6.00
CA GLN A 95 -18.29 -36.84 -6.27
C GLN A 95 -17.81 -35.40 -6.44
N ILE A 96 -17.83 -34.93 -7.69
CA ILE A 96 -17.42 -33.56 -8.02
C ILE A 96 -18.37 -32.55 -7.36
N ALA A 97 -17.79 -31.52 -6.72
CA ALA A 97 -18.52 -30.45 -6.00
C ALA A 97 -19.28 -30.92 -4.75
N PHE A 98 -18.86 -32.01 -4.14
CA PHE A 98 -19.34 -32.43 -2.83
C PHE A 98 -18.32 -32.06 -1.74
N SER A 99 -18.75 -31.33 -0.72
CA SER A 99 -17.87 -30.88 0.37
C SER A 99 -18.15 -31.61 1.68
N GLY A 100 -17.19 -32.43 2.12
CA GLY A 100 -17.25 -33.03 3.46
C GLY A 100 -17.08 -32.03 4.61
N ALA A 101 -16.78 -30.76 4.32
CA ALA A 101 -16.71 -29.70 5.32
C ALA A 101 -18.11 -29.31 5.82
N GLU A 102 -19.07 -29.12 4.94
CA GLU A 102 -20.45 -28.79 5.33
C GLU A 102 -21.10 -29.90 6.17
N ALA A 103 -20.93 -31.17 5.76
CA ALA A 103 -21.44 -32.30 6.52
C ALA A 103 -20.79 -32.38 7.93
N PHE A 104 -19.49 -32.07 8.05
CA PHE A 104 -18.82 -32.03 9.34
C PHE A 104 -19.32 -30.88 10.21
N LEU A 105 -19.47 -29.67 9.66
CA LEU A 105 -19.97 -28.50 10.37
C LEU A 105 -21.40 -28.72 10.84
N GLU A 106 -22.28 -29.28 10.03
CA GLU A 106 -23.67 -29.54 10.41
C GLU A 106 -23.76 -30.59 11.54
N LYS A 107 -22.93 -31.64 11.49
CA LYS A 107 -22.89 -32.69 12.52
C LYS A 107 -22.40 -32.16 13.88
N TYR A 108 -21.51 -31.19 13.89
CA TYR A 108 -20.87 -30.68 15.12
C TYR A 108 -21.21 -29.22 15.45
N LYS A 109 -22.24 -28.64 14.85
CA LYS A 109 -22.68 -27.26 14.96
C LYS A 109 -22.87 -26.75 16.39
N ASP A 110 -23.37 -27.62 17.29
CA ASP A 110 -23.63 -27.27 18.70
C ASP A 110 -22.39 -27.45 19.60
N LYS A 111 -21.30 -28.03 19.10
CA LYS A 111 -20.13 -28.45 19.90
C LYS A 111 -18.82 -27.76 19.51
N ALA A 112 -18.76 -27.10 18.38
CA ALA A 112 -17.52 -26.49 17.86
C ALA A 112 -17.80 -25.12 17.23
N ASN A 113 -16.88 -24.17 17.43
CA ASN A 113 -16.92 -22.90 16.70
C ASN A 113 -16.67 -23.14 15.20
N ASP A 114 -17.54 -22.62 14.34
CA ASP A 114 -17.55 -22.88 12.90
C ASP A 114 -16.36 -22.26 12.13
N ASP A 115 -15.56 -21.42 12.78
CA ASP A 115 -14.73 -20.41 12.12
C ASP A 115 -13.38 -20.87 11.57
N GLN A 116 -13.07 -22.17 11.57
CA GLN A 116 -11.71 -22.64 11.25
C GLN A 116 -11.58 -23.59 10.05
N ILE A 117 -12.66 -23.94 9.35
CA ILE A 117 -12.60 -24.80 8.18
C ILE A 117 -12.49 -23.94 6.91
N ILE A 118 -11.50 -24.24 6.09
CA ILE A 118 -11.12 -23.44 4.92
C ILE A 118 -11.91 -23.86 3.67
N GLY A 119 -12.10 -25.18 3.44
CA GLY A 119 -12.70 -25.74 2.24
C GLY A 119 -14.21 -25.85 2.29
N HIS A 120 -14.95 -25.19 1.35
CA HIS A 120 -16.41 -25.21 1.32
C HIS A 120 -17.00 -25.81 0.02
N PHE A 121 -16.26 -25.86 -1.10
CA PHE A 121 -16.85 -26.10 -2.43
C PHE A 121 -16.62 -27.50 -2.99
N GLY A 122 -15.77 -28.35 -2.38
CA GLY A 122 -15.48 -29.70 -2.86
C GLY A 122 -14.83 -29.76 -4.26
N LEU A 123 -14.18 -28.68 -4.69
CA LEU A 123 -13.54 -28.58 -5.99
C LEU A 123 -12.02 -28.39 -5.92
N GLY A 124 -11.49 -28.00 -4.79
CA GLY A 124 -10.06 -27.67 -4.61
C GLY A 124 -9.12 -28.85 -4.94
N PHE A 125 -9.51 -30.07 -4.58
CA PHE A 125 -8.73 -31.29 -4.89
C PHE A 125 -8.45 -31.44 -6.40
N TYR A 126 -9.41 -31.11 -7.25
CA TYR A 126 -9.26 -31.29 -8.70
C TYR A 126 -8.26 -30.32 -9.34
N SER A 127 -7.79 -29.30 -8.63
CA SER A 127 -6.67 -28.45 -9.06
C SER A 127 -5.38 -29.28 -9.28
N ALA A 128 -5.23 -30.41 -8.61
CA ALA A 128 -4.14 -31.37 -8.80
C ALA A 128 -3.95 -31.77 -10.28
N PHE A 129 -5.07 -31.95 -10.99
CA PHE A 129 -5.05 -32.35 -12.39
C PHE A 129 -4.71 -31.25 -13.39
N MET A 130 -4.52 -30.03 -12.92
CA MET A 130 -3.96 -28.93 -13.75
C MET A 130 -2.47 -29.11 -13.98
N VAL A 131 -1.77 -29.76 -13.03
CA VAL A 131 -0.32 -29.88 -12.99
C VAL A 131 0.18 -31.35 -13.08
N ALA A 132 -0.72 -32.32 -12.94
CA ALA A 132 -0.39 -33.74 -12.92
C ALA A 132 -1.13 -34.52 -13.99
N ASP A 133 -0.43 -35.48 -14.60
CA ASP A 133 -1.01 -36.47 -15.50
C ASP A 133 -1.65 -37.65 -14.73
N GLN A 134 -1.13 -37.93 -13.52
CA GLN A 134 -1.67 -38.92 -12.63
C GLN A 134 -1.64 -38.40 -11.18
N VAL A 135 -2.67 -38.73 -10.42
CA VAL A 135 -2.77 -38.44 -8.98
C VAL A 135 -3.07 -39.73 -8.23
N THR A 136 -2.36 -39.96 -7.14
CA THR A 136 -2.68 -41.06 -6.22
C THR A 136 -2.96 -40.53 -4.82
N ILE A 137 -3.81 -41.21 -4.07
CA ILE A 137 -4.16 -40.92 -2.68
C ILE A 137 -3.96 -42.21 -1.87
N ASP A 138 -3.11 -42.16 -0.85
CA ASP A 138 -3.01 -43.15 0.18
C ASP A 138 -3.55 -42.58 1.48
N THR A 139 -4.62 -43.17 2.03
CA THR A 139 -5.31 -42.64 3.21
C THR A 139 -5.73 -43.71 4.20
N LEU A 140 -5.70 -43.33 5.49
CA LEU A 140 -6.19 -44.16 6.59
C LEU A 140 -7.03 -43.27 7.53
N SER A 141 -8.29 -43.68 7.74
CA SER A 141 -9.17 -42.94 8.66
C SER A 141 -8.74 -43.13 10.12
N PHE A 142 -8.98 -42.12 10.95
CA PHE A 142 -8.78 -42.15 12.41
C PHE A 142 -9.73 -43.13 13.12
N LYS A 143 -10.77 -43.62 12.45
CA LYS A 143 -11.78 -44.50 13.03
C LYS A 143 -11.18 -45.88 13.35
N ASP A 144 -11.54 -46.39 14.53
CA ASP A 144 -11.10 -47.70 14.95
C ASP A 144 -11.49 -48.80 13.95
N GLY A 145 -10.52 -49.62 13.56
CA GLY A 145 -10.72 -50.73 12.62
C GLY A 145 -10.85 -50.32 11.16
N ALA A 146 -10.54 -49.05 10.83
CA ALA A 146 -10.50 -48.59 9.43
C ALA A 146 -9.36 -49.27 8.65
N GLU A 147 -9.61 -49.61 7.41
CA GLU A 147 -8.62 -50.17 6.49
C GLU A 147 -7.99 -49.06 5.66
N SER A 148 -6.71 -49.17 5.34
CA SER A 148 -5.99 -48.25 4.47
C SER A 148 -6.49 -48.35 3.03
N VAL A 149 -6.65 -47.23 2.37
CA VAL A 149 -7.17 -47.15 1.01
C VAL A 149 -6.14 -46.50 0.10
N HIS A 150 -5.90 -47.13 -1.05
CA HIS A 150 -5.16 -46.57 -2.16
C HIS A 150 -6.13 -46.22 -3.31
N TRP A 151 -6.12 -44.99 -3.78
CA TRP A 151 -6.90 -44.48 -4.90
C TRP A 151 -5.98 -43.92 -5.97
N SER A 152 -6.28 -44.14 -7.25
CA SER A 152 -5.50 -43.57 -8.35
C SER A 152 -6.37 -43.14 -9.53
N CYS A 153 -5.99 -42.06 -10.22
CA CYS A 153 -6.65 -41.53 -11.41
C CYS A 153 -5.61 -40.87 -12.33
N ASP A 154 -5.73 -41.15 -13.63
CA ASP A 154 -4.88 -40.59 -14.70
C ASP A 154 -5.38 -39.25 -15.27
N GLY A 155 -6.26 -38.57 -14.54
CA GLY A 155 -6.85 -37.31 -14.98
C GLY A 155 -7.99 -37.46 -16.00
N GLY A 156 -8.47 -38.67 -16.21
CA GLY A 156 -9.72 -38.99 -16.89
C GLY A 156 -10.92 -38.98 -15.94
N THR A 157 -11.97 -39.71 -16.33
CA THR A 157 -13.17 -39.91 -15.49
C THR A 157 -13.22 -41.26 -14.80
N GLU A 158 -12.17 -42.08 -15.00
CA GLU A 158 -12.02 -43.40 -14.42
C GLU A 158 -10.99 -43.35 -13.29
N TYR A 159 -11.20 -44.15 -12.27
CA TYR A 159 -10.31 -44.28 -11.11
C TYR A 159 -10.23 -45.76 -10.67
N ASP A 160 -9.14 -46.10 -10.01
CA ASP A 160 -8.95 -47.39 -9.37
C ASP A 160 -8.88 -47.23 -7.84
N ILE A 161 -9.52 -48.17 -7.11
CA ILE A 161 -9.40 -48.25 -5.64
C ILE A 161 -8.91 -49.62 -5.27
N SER A 162 -7.90 -49.70 -4.39
CA SER A 162 -7.35 -50.92 -3.84
C SER A 162 -7.02 -50.73 -2.35
N GLU A 163 -6.59 -51.83 -1.69
CA GLU A 163 -6.05 -51.75 -0.35
C GLU A 163 -4.76 -50.92 -0.34
N GLY A 164 -4.65 -50.00 0.60
CA GLY A 164 -3.50 -49.13 0.78
C GLY A 164 -2.46 -49.71 1.77
N THR A 165 -1.36 -48.99 1.95
CA THR A 165 -0.24 -49.40 2.83
C THR A 165 -0.02 -48.47 4.01
N LYS A 166 -0.82 -47.43 4.15
CA LYS A 166 -0.65 -46.42 5.21
C LYS A 166 -0.95 -47.01 6.58
N ALA A 167 -0.03 -46.85 7.53
CA ALA A 167 -0.11 -47.44 8.85
C ALA A 167 -0.65 -46.52 9.95
N THR A 168 -0.70 -45.18 9.68
CA THR A 168 -1.15 -44.16 10.63
C THR A 168 -2.24 -43.30 10.00
N PRO A 169 -3.17 -42.75 10.80
CA PRO A 169 -4.20 -41.87 10.28
C PRO A 169 -3.63 -40.68 9.51
N GLY A 170 -4.37 -40.23 8.49
CA GLY A 170 -4.00 -39.10 7.63
C GLY A 170 -4.06 -39.45 6.15
N THR A 171 -3.62 -38.53 5.31
CA THR A 171 -3.67 -38.67 3.84
C THR A 171 -2.34 -38.28 3.22
N GLU A 172 -1.92 -39.03 2.20
CA GLU A 172 -0.80 -38.72 1.32
C GLU A 172 -1.35 -38.59 -0.11
N ILE A 173 -1.18 -37.42 -0.74
CA ILE A 173 -1.51 -37.19 -2.12
C ILE A 173 -0.20 -37.09 -2.91
N THR A 174 -0.04 -37.95 -3.93
CA THR A 174 1.12 -37.91 -4.81
C THR A 174 0.69 -37.42 -6.19
N LEU A 175 1.34 -36.36 -6.67
CA LEU A 175 1.16 -35.77 -8.00
C LEU A 175 2.31 -36.24 -8.90
N TYR A 176 1.99 -36.90 -10.01
CA TYR A 176 2.94 -37.19 -11.07
C TYR A 176 2.79 -36.08 -12.12
N LEU A 177 3.76 -35.17 -12.14
CA LEU A 177 3.64 -33.91 -12.89
C LEU A 177 3.66 -34.12 -14.41
N ASN A 178 2.86 -33.32 -15.10
CA ASN A 178 2.92 -33.17 -16.55
C ASN A 178 4.13 -32.33 -16.98
N GLU A 179 4.47 -32.36 -18.29
CA GLU A 179 5.66 -31.71 -18.82
C GLU A 179 5.70 -30.19 -18.58
N ASP A 180 4.54 -29.53 -18.62
CA ASP A 180 4.43 -28.08 -18.45
C ASP A 180 4.58 -27.64 -16.99
N SER A 181 4.58 -28.59 -16.03
CA SER A 181 4.52 -28.31 -14.60
C SER A 181 5.74 -28.81 -13.81
N TYR A 182 6.80 -29.30 -14.46
CA TYR A 182 7.99 -29.81 -13.78
C TYR A 182 8.69 -28.76 -12.89
N GLU A 183 8.52 -27.48 -13.19
CA GLU A 183 9.07 -26.40 -12.38
C GLU A 183 8.58 -26.44 -10.92
N PHE A 184 7.37 -26.94 -10.66
CA PHE A 184 6.80 -27.00 -9.33
C PHE A 184 7.44 -28.07 -8.43
N ALA A 185 8.16 -29.06 -8.97
CA ALA A 185 8.97 -29.99 -8.19
C ALA A 185 10.33 -29.39 -7.77
N ASN A 186 10.68 -28.21 -8.23
CA ASN A 186 11.85 -27.47 -7.78
C ASN A 186 11.60 -26.85 -6.41
N GLU A 187 12.51 -27.08 -5.45
CA GLU A 187 12.38 -26.61 -4.07
C GLU A 187 12.23 -25.09 -3.95
N TYR A 188 12.98 -24.34 -4.78
CA TYR A 188 12.91 -22.87 -4.77
C TYR A 188 11.53 -22.39 -5.25
N LYS A 189 11.05 -22.96 -6.38
CA LYS A 189 9.74 -22.58 -6.93
C LYS A 189 8.59 -22.98 -6.00
N ALA A 190 8.68 -24.18 -5.41
CA ALA A 190 7.70 -24.63 -4.43
C ALA A 190 7.63 -23.69 -3.21
N LYS A 191 8.78 -23.30 -2.66
CA LYS A 191 8.84 -22.36 -1.54
C LYS A 191 8.29 -20.98 -1.89
N GLU A 192 8.60 -20.45 -3.08
CA GLU A 192 8.05 -19.18 -3.58
C GLU A 192 6.50 -19.21 -3.60
N VAL A 193 5.92 -20.29 -4.14
CA VAL A 193 4.46 -20.44 -4.23
C VAL A 193 3.83 -20.64 -2.87
N LEU A 194 4.46 -21.45 -2.02
CA LEU A 194 3.97 -21.70 -0.66
C LEU A 194 4.09 -20.46 0.23
N ASP A 195 5.12 -19.64 0.06
CA ASP A 195 5.24 -18.37 0.75
C ASP A 195 4.12 -17.40 0.33
N LYS A 196 3.80 -17.39 -0.96
CA LYS A 196 2.68 -16.57 -1.47
C LYS A 196 1.33 -16.93 -0.84
N TYR A 197 0.99 -18.21 -0.76
CA TYR A 197 -0.36 -18.66 -0.40
C TYR A 197 -0.49 -19.22 1.01
N CYS A 198 0.56 -19.79 1.58
CA CYS A 198 0.49 -20.62 2.77
C CYS A 198 1.25 -20.05 3.97
N SER A 199 1.90 -18.87 3.86
CA SER A 199 2.76 -18.27 4.89
C SER A 199 2.14 -18.19 6.28
N PHE A 200 0.82 -18.18 6.37
CA PHE A 200 0.11 -18.00 7.65
C PHE A 200 -0.92 -19.10 7.95
N MET A 201 -0.90 -20.20 7.22
CA MET A 201 -1.81 -21.31 7.48
C MET A 201 -1.66 -21.85 8.91
N PRO A 202 -2.76 -22.36 9.53
CA PRO A 202 -2.82 -22.64 10.97
C PRO A 202 -2.15 -23.95 11.39
N VAL A 203 -1.49 -24.64 10.47
CA VAL A 203 -0.76 -25.90 10.71
C VAL A 203 0.67 -25.76 10.21
N PRO A 204 1.70 -26.24 10.95
CA PRO A 204 3.08 -26.20 10.48
C PRO A 204 3.26 -26.97 9.17
N ILE A 205 3.91 -26.33 8.20
CA ILE A 205 4.18 -26.88 6.87
C ILE A 205 5.68 -27.04 6.70
N PHE A 206 6.11 -28.24 6.33
CA PHE A 206 7.51 -28.57 6.10
C PHE A 206 7.74 -28.97 4.65
N VAL A 207 8.84 -28.51 4.05
CA VAL A 207 9.21 -28.82 2.67
C VAL A 207 10.53 -29.57 2.67
N THR A 208 10.56 -30.75 2.04
CA THR A 208 11.72 -31.60 1.91
C THR A 208 11.99 -31.94 0.45
N ASN A 209 13.23 -31.84 0.03
CA ASN A 209 13.67 -32.28 -1.30
C ASN A 209 14.20 -33.70 -1.17
N GLU A 210 13.47 -34.71 -1.70
CA GLU A 210 13.85 -36.11 -1.66
C GLU A 210 15.13 -36.41 -2.47
N ASP A 211 15.47 -35.55 -3.43
CA ASP A 211 16.68 -35.68 -4.26
C ASP A 211 17.94 -35.15 -3.60
N ALA A 212 17.80 -34.34 -2.55
CA ALA A 212 18.92 -33.81 -1.79
C ALA A 212 19.40 -34.86 -0.79
N GLY A 213 20.72 -35.01 -0.65
CA GLY A 213 21.30 -35.80 0.44
C GLY A 213 20.95 -35.21 1.81
N GLU A 214 21.17 -36.02 2.87
CA GLU A 214 20.95 -35.56 4.25
C GLU A 214 21.68 -34.23 4.50
N GLN A 215 20.91 -33.18 4.77
CA GLN A 215 21.47 -31.89 5.19
C GLN A 215 21.84 -31.95 6.65
N THR A 216 22.97 -31.36 7.00
CA THR A 216 23.47 -31.37 8.38
C THR A 216 23.62 -29.92 8.86
N GLU A 217 23.48 -29.73 10.18
CA GLU A 217 23.78 -28.47 10.86
C GLU A 217 24.66 -28.69 12.09
N GLU A 218 25.40 -27.64 12.46
CA GLU A 218 26.27 -27.66 13.64
C GLU A 218 25.60 -26.81 14.73
N ILE A 219 25.30 -27.46 15.86
CA ILE A 219 24.71 -26.80 17.03
C ILE A 219 25.61 -27.01 18.27
N PRO A 220 25.52 -26.13 19.29
CA PRO A 220 26.14 -26.41 20.58
C PRO A 220 25.67 -27.75 21.15
N GLU A 221 26.59 -28.54 21.73
CA GLU A 221 26.23 -29.85 22.32
C GLU A 221 25.12 -29.73 23.38
N GLU A 222 25.07 -28.62 24.08
CA GLU A 222 24.06 -28.28 25.10
C GLU A 222 22.64 -28.05 24.53
N GLU A 223 22.51 -27.78 23.21
CA GLU A 223 21.25 -27.58 22.51
C GLU A 223 20.71 -28.87 21.85
N VAL A 224 21.45 -29.96 21.95
CA VAL A 224 21.02 -31.27 21.42
C VAL A 224 19.89 -31.83 22.28
N THR A 225 18.81 -32.23 21.62
CA THR A 225 17.63 -32.83 22.24
C THR A 225 17.54 -34.35 21.94
N GLU A 226 16.68 -35.07 22.64
CA GLU A 226 16.43 -36.51 22.39
C GLU A 226 15.85 -36.77 20.97
N LYS A 227 15.34 -35.76 20.32
CA LYS A 227 14.78 -35.86 18.96
C LYS A 227 15.83 -35.71 17.86
N ASP A 228 17.05 -35.25 18.19
CA ASP A 228 18.09 -34.97 17.20
C ASP A 228 18.90 -36.23 16.86
N THR A 229 19.14 -36.46 15.58
CA THR A 229 20.05 -37.50 15.12
C THR A 229 21.47 -36.91 15.08
N VAL A 230 22.26 -37.22 16.09
CA VAL A 230 23.67 -36.80 16.20
C VAL A 230 24.53 -37.65 15.29
N LEU A 231 25.22 -37.01 14.35
CA LEU A 231 26.14 -37.68 13.41
C LEU A 231 27.57 -37.65 13.91
N ASP A 232 27.99 -36.55 14.56
CA ASP A 232 29.35 -36.33 15.08
C ASP A 232 29.36 -35.30 16.19
N THR A 233 30.37 -35.33 17.06
CA THR A 233 30.62 -34.34 18.09
C THR A 233 32.08 -33.89 18.02
N PHE A 234 32.31 -32.58 18.03
CA PHE A 234 33.64 -31.99 17.89
C PHE A 234 33.80 -30.72 18.73
N ILE A 235 35.05 -30.32 18.95
CA ILE A 235 35.35 -29.07 19.63
C ILE A 235 35.67 -28.02 18.57
N LYS A 236 34.90 -26.95 18.51
CA LYS A 236 35.21 -25.77 17.68
C LYS A 236 36.22 -24.95 18.44
N ASP A 237 37.40 -24.77 17.86
CA ASP A 237 38.52 -24.07 18.50
C ASP A 237 38.15 -22.59 18.79
N ALA A 238 38.79 -22.03 19.83
CA ALA A 238 38.61 -20.63 20.15
C ALA A 238 39.09 -19.71 19.03
N VAL A 239 38.31 -18.68 18.73
CA VAL A 239 38.72 -17.63 17.79
C VAL A 239 39.54 -16.60 18.56
N THR A 240 40.82 -16.52 18.24
CA THR A 240 41.76 -15.55 18.84
C THR A 240 42.09 -14.43 17.87
N GLU A 241 42.19 -13.20 18.35
CA GLU A 241 42.62 -12.04 17.57
C GLU A 241 43.89 -11.43 18.25
N GLU A 242 44.89 -11.11 17.42
CA GLU A 242 46.05 -10.38 17.92
C GLU A 242 45.69 -8.87 18.02
N VAL A 243 45.68 -8.34 19.23
CA VAL A 243 45.48 -6.91 19.51
C VAL A 243 46.82 -6.30 19.88
N GLU A 244 47.21 -5.24 19.19
CA GLU A 244 48.44 -4.49 19.48
C GLU A 244 48.17 -3.51 20.64
N LYS A 245 48.92 -3.64 21.73
CA LYS A 245 48.84 -2.73 22.87
C LYS A 245 49.59 -1.40 22.57
N GLU A 246 49.26 -0.38 23.33
CA GLU A 246 49.89 0.97 23.21
C GLU A 246 51.40 0.95 23.36
N ASP A 247 51.99 -0.10 23.96
CA ASP A 247 53.44 -0.30 24.12
C ASP A 247 54.09 -1.06 22.94
N GLY A 248 53.34 -1.37 21.87
CA GLY A 248 53.82 -2.10 20.67
C GLY A 248 53.93 -3.62 20.86
N THR A 249 53.49 -4.17 21.99
CA THR A 249 53.39 -5.63 22.18
C THR A 249 52.07 -6.18 21.68
N LYS A 250 52.14 -7.36 21.03
CA LYS A 250 50.93 -8.08 20.56
C LYS A 250 50.45 -9.02 21.67
N GLU A 251 49.17 -8.90 22.00
CA GLU A 251 48.49 -9.84 22.88
C GLU A 251 47.40 -10.59 22.09
N THR A 252 47.40 -11.92 22.24
CA THR A 252 46.35 -12.75 21.66
C THR A 252 45.15 -12.74 22.61
N VAL A 253 44.06 -12.08 22.20
CA VAL A 253 42.83 -12.04 22.98
C VAL A 253 41.83 -13.04 22.40
N GLU A 254 41.27 -13.86 23.26
CA GLU A 254 40.24 -14.83 22.91
C GLU A 254 38.92 -14.11 22.68
N LYS A 255 38.43 -14.06 21.42
CA LYS A 255 37.22 -13.38 21.04
C LYS A 255 35.97 -14.25 21.21
N VAL A 256 36.12 -15.56 20.95
CA VAL A 256 35.11 -16.55 21.20
C VAL A 256 35.76 -17.78 21.83
N PRO A 257 35.28 -18.25 22.99
CA PRO A 257 35.83 -19.41 23.65
C PRO A 257 35.56 -20.68 22.85
N ALA A 258 36.42 -21.71 23.03
CA ALA A 258 36.20 -23.01 22.45
C ALA A 258 34.87 -23.59 22.95
N LYS A 259 34.03 -24.07 22.03
CA LYS A 259 32.72 -24.67 22.33
C LYS A 259 32.65 -26.08 21.80
N LYS A 260 32.04 -26.96 22.60
CA LYS A 260 31.64 -28.29 22.11
C LYS A 260 30.44 -28.15 21.19
N MET A 261 30.55 -28.70 20.00
CA MET A 261 29.54 -28.68 18.93
C MET A 261 29.12 -30.11 18.60
N ALA A 262 27.87 -30.28 18.23
CA ALA A 262 27.34 -31.50 17.65
C ALA A 262 26.95 -31.22 16.22
N LYS A 263 27.33 -32.10 15.32
CA LYS A 263 26.82 -32.16 13.95
C LYS A 263 25.59 -33.06 13.94
N ILE A 264 24.44 -32.49 13.68
CA ILE A 264 23.15 -33.19 13.64
C ILE A 264 22.58 -33.20 12.24
N VAL A 265 21.64 -34.09 11.98
CA VAL A 265 20.76 -33.96 10.81
C VAL A 265 19.97 -32.66 10.99
N LYS A 266 19.97 -31.83 9.96
CA LYS A 266 19.32 -30.53 10.03
C LYS A 266 17.86 -30.63 10.45
N ARG A 267 17.49 -29.91 11.49
CA ARG A 267 16.13 -29.89 12.00
C ARG A 267 15.17 -29.34 10.92
N PRO A 268 14.02 -29.99 10.69
CA PRO A 268 13.01 -29.42 9.79
C PRO A 268 12.47 -28.12 10.38
N VAL A 269 12.43 -27.07 9.56
CA VAL A 269 11.87 -25.75 9.94
C VAL A 269 10.57 -25.54 9.16
N ALA A 270 9.51 -25.20 9.88
CA ALA A 270 8.25 -24.85 9.25
C ALA A 270 8.43 -23.57 8.41
N ILE A 271 7.86 -23.58 7.22
CA ILE A 271 7.94 -22.44 6.28
C ILE A 271 6.93 -21.34 6.58
N ASN A 272 5.93 -21.62 7.39
CA ASN A 272 4.83 -20.73 7.71
C ASN A 272 4.81 -20.32 9.19
N ASP A 273 4.10 -19.26 9.48
CA ASP A 273 3.83 -18.73 10.82
C ASP A 273 2.38 -19.07 11.21
N ILE A 274 2.21 -20.00 12.12
CA ILE A 274 0.88 -20.48 12.52
C ILE A 274 0.16 -19.54 13.51
N HIS A 275 0.88 -18.52 14.03
CA HIS A 275 0.35 -17.52 14.96
C HIS A 275 0.65 -16.11 14.47
N PRO A 276 0.11 -15.71 13.30
CA PRO A 276 0.39 -14.42 12.73
C PRO A 276 -0.04 -13.29 13.66
N LEU A 277 0.68 -12.16 13.61
CA LEU A 277 0.54 -11.06 14.56
C LEU A 277 -0.89 -10.53 14.67
N TRP A 278 -1.66 -10.52 13.57
CA TRP A 278 -3.05 -10.04 13.59
C TRP A 278 -4.04 -10.93 14.35
N THR A 279 -3.65 -12.16 14.70
CA THR A 279 -4.50 -13.05 15.52
C THR A 279 -4.36 -12.79 17.01
N LYS A 280 -3.28 -12.12 17.43
CA LYS A 280 -3.02 -11.73 18.82
C LYS A 280 -3.88 -10.54 19.24
N HIS A 281 -4.12 -10.40 20.54
CA HIS A 281 -4.77 -9.19 21.03
C HIS A 281 -3.80 -8.00 20.94
N PRO A 282 -4.25 -6.79 20.54
CA PRO A 282 -3.37 -5.61 20.42
C PRO A 282 -2.53 -5.29 21.66
N ASN A 283 -3.05 -5.59 22.86
CA ASN A 283 -2.33 -5.36 24.13
C ASN A 283 -1.17 -6.34 24.37
N GLU A 284 -1.08 -7.40 23.59
CA GLU A 284 -0.02 -8.42 23.67
C GLU A 284 1.11 -8.17 22.68
N CYS A 285 0.97 -7.12 21.85
CA CYS A 285 1.89 -6.80 20.79
C CYS A 285 2.67 -5.53 21.14
N SER A 286 4.00 -5.59 21.02
CA SER A 286 4.89 -4.43 21.12
C SER A 286 5.03 -3.70 19.80
N ASP A 287 5.51 -2.47 19.83
CA ASP A 287 5.81 -1.68 18.62
C ASP A 287 6.81 -2.40 17.71
N GLU A 288 7.79 -3.11 18.29
CA GLU A 288 8.78 -3.85 17.52
C GLU A 288 8.16 -5.06 16.81
N ASP A 289 7.19 -5.75 17.44
CA ASP A 289 6.45 -6.84 16.78
C ASP A 289 5.75 -6.35 15.50
N TYR A 290 5.12 -5.15 15.55
CA TYR A 290 4.49 -4.57 14.37
C TYR A 290 5.47 -4.19 13.27
N LYS A 291 6.63 -3.64 13.62
CA LYS A 291 7.67 -3.27 12.67
C LYS A 291 8.34 -4.50 12.03
N GLU A 292 8.62 -5.52 12.84
CA GLU A 292 9.18 -6.79 12.36
C GLU A 292 8.21 -7.50 11.42
N PHE A 293 6.93 -7.55 11.80
CA PHE A 293 5.88 -8.10 10.96
C PHE A 293 5.75 -7.33 9.63
N TYR A 294 5.81 -6.01 9.67
CA TYR A 294 5.80 -5.16 8.47
C TYR A 294 6.95 -5.50 7.53
N ARG A 295 8.18 -5.57 8.07
CA ARG A 295 9.38 -5.91 7.28
C ARG A 295 9.27 -7.32 6.66
N LYS A 296 8.77 -8.29 7.43
CA LYS A 296 8.60 -9.68 6.99
C LYS A 296 7.58 -9.80 5.85
N VAL A 297 6.44 -9.15 5.96
CA VAL A 297 5.32 -9.34 5.02
C VAL A 297 5.45 -8.51 3.75
N PHE A 298 5.99 -7.29 3.86
CA PHE A 298 6.07 -6.35 2.74
C PHE A 298 7.46 -6.18 2.16
N HIS A 299 8.48 -6.82 2.75
CA HIS A 299 9.90 -6.70 2.38
C HIS A 299 10.34 -5.23 2.27
N ASP A 300 9.73 -4.37 3.08
CA ASP A 300 9.98 -2.93 3.14
C ASP A 300 10.80 -2.61 4.38
N TYR A 301 12.01 -2.12 4.17
CA TYR A 301 12.93 -1.77 5.26
C TYR A 301 12.71 -0.35 5.81
N LYS A 302 11.84 0.46 5.17
CA LYS A 302 11.41 1.74 5.71
C LYS A 302 10.37 1.47 6.80
N GLU A 303 10.56 2.03 7.98
CA GLU A 303 9.58 1.86 9.05
C GLU A 303 8.27 2.56 8.70
N PRO A 304 7.11 1.94 9.00
CA PRO A 304 5.81 2.60 8.86
C PRO A 304 5.69 3.75 9.88
N LEU A 305 4.91 4.75 9.53
CA LEU A 305 4.65 5.90 10.43
C LEU A 305 3.88 5.47 11.68
N PHE A 306 2.85 4.69 11.48
CA PHE A 306 2.01 4.08 12.51
C PHE A 306 1.13 2.97 11.88
N TRP A 307 0.34 2.31 12.72
CA TRP A 307 -0.54 1.21 12.31
C TRP A 307 -1.87 1.21 13.04
N ILE A 308 -2.79 0.45 12.50
CA ILE A 308 -4.12 0.19 13.07
C ILE A 308 -4.28 -1.32 13.18
N HIS A 309 -4.37 -1.86 14.39
CA HIS A 309 -4.73 -3.25 14.61
C HIS A 309 -6.25 -3.37 14.62
N LEU A 310 -6.80 -4.10 13.66
CA LEU A 310 -8.21 -4.38 13.52
C LEU A 310 -8.53 -5.68 14.27
N ASN A 311 -9.52 -5.63 15.14
CA ASN A 311 -10.03 -6.80 15.84
C ASN A 311 -11.53 -6.60 16.08
N MET A 312 -12.36 -7.41 15.42
CA MET A 312 -13.79 -7.36 15.52
C MET A 312 -14.38 -8.76 15.39
N ASP A 313 -15.20 -9.13 16.36
CA ASP A 313 -15.85 -10.45 16.42
C ASP A 313 -17.33 -10.39 16.02
N TYR A 314 -17.96 -9.19 16.04
CA TYR A 314 -19.36 -8.98 15.69
C TYR A 314 -19.60 -7.61 15.06
N PRO A 315 -20.43 -7.47 13.99
CA PRO A 315 -21.34 -8.45 13.37
C PRO A 315 -20.67 -9.38 12.34
N PHE A 316 -19.38 -9.31 12.15
CA PHE A 316 -18.57 -10.20 11.32
C PHE A 316 -17.19 -10.33 11.95
N ASN A 317 -16.55 -11.47 11.74
CA ASN A 317 -15.21 -11.74 12.24
C ASN A 317 -14.19 -11.10 11.29
N LEU A 318 -13.45 -10.08 11.76
CA LEU A 318 -12.44 -9.38 10.99
C LEU A 318 -11.25 -9.06 11.87
N LYS A 319 -10.10 -9.56 11.48
CA LYS A 319 -8.80 -9.27 12.10
C LYS A 319 -7.85 -8.71 11.05
N GLY A 320 -6.87 -7.93 11.48
CA GLY A 320 -5.92 -7.40 10.52
C GLY A 320 -5.05 -6.29 11.09
N ILE A 321 -4.08 -5.86 10.29
CA ILE A 321 -3.21 -4.73 10.62
C ILE A 321 -3.06 -3.88 9.37
N LEU A 322 -3.40 -2.61 9.48
CA LEU A 322 -3.17 -1.62 8.44
C LEU A 322 -2.01 -0.72 8.84
N TYR A 323 -1.08 -0.52 7.94
CA TYR A 323 0.10 0.32 8.12
C TYR A 323 0.03 1.55 7.24
N PHE A 324 0.40 2.69 7.79
CA PHE A 324 0.65 3.91 7.06
C PHE A 324 2.14 3.96 6.70
N PRO A 325 2.50 3.68 5.44
CA PRO A 325 3.89 3.74 5.01
C PRO A 325 4.35 5.18 4.90
N LYS A 326 5.65 5.41 4.98
CA LYS A 326 6.23 6.70 4.62
C LYS A 326 6.21 6.83 3.10
N ILE A 327 5.42 7.76 2.58
CA ILE A 327 5.24 7.96 1.14
C ILE A 327 6.37 8.85 0.63
N ASN A 328 7.13 8.34 -0.34
CA ASN A 328 8.10 9.13 -1.07
C ASN A 328 7.51 9.54 -2.42
N THR A 329 6.86 10.72 -2.46
CA THR A 329 6.10 11.19 -3.63
C THR A 329 6.96 11.51 -4.85
N GLU A 330 8.29 11.58 -4.71
CA GLU A 330 9.17 11.99 -5.81
C GLU A 330 9.55 10.85 -6.77
N TYR A 331 9.55 9.58 -6.32
CA TYR A 331 10.14 8.48 -7.11
C TYR A 331 9.39 7.14 -7.07
N GLU A 332 8.33 6.98 -6.29
CA GLU A 332 7.62 5.70 -6.15
C GLU A 332 6.16 5.82 -6.61
N SER A 333 5.69 4.81 -7.33
CA SER A 333 4.24 4.65 -7.55
C SER A 333 3.56 4.52 -6.18
N ILE A 334 2.55 5.35 -5.92
CA ILE A 334 1.83 5.40 -4.65
C ILE A 334 0.83 4.21 -4.59
N GLU A 335 1.31 2.99 -4.81
CA GLU A 335 0.48 1.80 -4.67
C GLU A 335 0.89 1.05 -3.41
N GLY A 336 -0.02 1.06 -2.44
CA GLY A 336 0.08 0.19 -1.27
C GLY A 336 -0.27 -1.25 -1.64
N THR A 337 -0.15 -2.14 -0.67
CA THR A 337 -0.53 -3.54 -0.83
C THR A 337 -1.30 -4.00 0.39
N ILE A 338 -2.60 -4.26 0.22
CA ILE A 338 -3.42 -4.85 1.27
C ILE A 338 -3.73 -6.30 0.88
N LYS A 339 -3.14 -7.23 1.63
CA LYS A 339 -3.30 -8.67 1.45
C LYS A 339 -4.55 -9.14 2.15
N LEU A 340 -5.43 -9.81 1.42
CA LEU A 340 -6.67 -10.38 1.96
C LEU A 340 -6.49 -11.85 2.24
N TYR A 341 -6.87 -12.26 3.44
CA TYR A 341 -6.90 -13.63 3.91
C TYR A 341 -8.31 -14.05 4.30
N ASN A 342 -8.56 -15.34 4.26
CA ASN A 342 -9.76 -15.99 4.79
C ASN A 342 -9.29 -17.21 5.59
N ASN A 343 -9.51 -17.22 6.90
CA ASN A 343 -8.94 -18.24 7.80
C ASN A 343 -7.44 -18.43 7.60
N GLN A 344 -6.67 -17.33 7.58
CA GLN A 344 -5.21 -17.33 7.41
C GLN A 344 -4.71 -17.85 6.04
N VAL A 345 -5.62 -18.14 5.09
CA VAL A 345 -5.30 -18.51 3.71
C VAL A 345 -5.35 -17.29 2.82
N PHE A 346 -4.29 -17.05 2.07
CA PHE A 346 -4.23 -15.92 1.15
C PHE A 346 -5.27 -16.05 0.03
N VAL A 347 -6.03 -14.97 -0.18
CA VAL A 347 -7.06 -14.86 -1.21
C VAL A 347 -6.53 -14.06 -2.40
N ALA A 348 -6.22 -12.80 -2.19
CA ALA A 348 -5.72 -11.88 -3.21
C ALA A 348 -5.22 -10.58 -2.59
N ASP A 349 -4.55 -9.75 -3.42
CA ASP A 349 -4.13 -8.39 -3.05
C ASP A 349 -5.14 -7.35 -3.55
N ASN A 350 -5.28 -6.26 -2.79
CA ASN A 350 -5.96 -5.01 -3.21
C ASN A 350 -7.36 -5.19 -3.80
N ILE A 351 -8.17 -6.05 -3.20
CA ILE A 351 -9.56 -6.28 -3.67
C ILE A 351 -10.41 -5.03 -3.44
N LYS A 352 -10.74 -4.32 -4.52
CA LYS A 352 -11.46 -3.03 -4.51
C LYS A 352 -12.86 -3.11 -3.91
N GLU A 353 -13.47 -4.27 -3.94
CA GLU A 353 -14.79 -4.51 -3.36
C GLU A 353 -14.78 -4.41 -1.84
N VAL A 354 -13.69 -4.83 -1.20
CA VAL A 354 -13.51 -4.78 0.28
C VAL A 354 -12.81 -3.51 0.71
N ILE A 355 -11.79 -3.10 -0.05
CA ILE A 355 -10.90 -2.02 0.31
C ILE A 355 -11.29 -0.77 -0.50
N PRO A 356 -11.76 0.31 0.16
CA PRO A 356 -11.99 1.59 -0.52
C PRO A 356 -10.75 2.05 -1.29
N GLU A 357 -10.97 2.64 -2.47
CA GLU A 357 -9.89 3.05 -3.37
C GLU A 357 -8.82 3.91 -2.70
N PHE A 358 -9.23 4.84 -1.83
CA PHE A 358 -8.29 5.71 -1.12
C PHE A 358 -7.45 4.99 -0.06
N LEU A 359 -7.89 3.83 0.44
CA LEU A 359 -7.14 2.99 1.37
C LEU A 359 -6.10 2.11 0.67
N LEU A 360 -6.16 1.97 -0.66
CA LEU A 360 -5.18 1.21 -1.43
C LEU A 360 -3.77 1.84 -1.44
N LEU A 361 -3.61 3.02 -0.85
CA LEU A 361 -2.31 3.64 -0.58
C LEU A 361 -1.62 3.03 0.66
N LEU A 362 -2.36 2.31 1.50
CA LEU A 362 -1.86 1.66 2.70
C LEU A 362 -1.24 0.30 2.39
N LYS A 363 -0.40 -0.18 3.29
CA LYS A 363 0.02 -1.58 3.33
C LYS A 363 -0.70 -2.27 4.49
N GLY A 364 -1.07 -3.54 4.32
CA GLY A 364 -1.78 -4.21 5.40
C GLY A 364 -2.14 -5.65 5.10
N VAL A 365 -2.65 -6.29 6.13
CA VAL A 365 -3.26 -7.61 6.07
C VAL A 365 -4.65 -7.54 6.67
N ILE A 366 -5.60 -8.20 6.04
CA ILE A 366 -6.98 -8.32 6.51
C ILE A 366 -7.37 -9.78 6.41
N ASP A 367 -7.82 -10.36 7.50
CA ASP A 367 -8.33 -11.73 7.57
C ASP A 367 -9.81 -11.67 8.00
N CYS A 368 -10.67 -12.19 7.14
CA CYS A 368 -12.11 -12.20 7.38
C CYS A 368 -12.72 -13.52 6.90
N PRO A 369 -12.99 -14.46 7.82
CA PRO A 369 -13.61 -15.74 7.52
C PRO A 369 -14.97 -15.64 6.85
N ASP A 370 -15.75 -14.62 7.18
CA ASP A 370 -17.13 -14.42 6.71
C ASP A 370 -17.22 -13.85 5.29
N LEU A 371 -16.10 -13.68 4.58
CA LEU A 371 -16.12 -13.13 3.22
C LEU A 371 -16.80 -14.08 2.24
N PRO A 372 -17.79 -13.59 1.44
CA PRO A 372 -18.43 -14.38 0.41
C PRO A 372 -17.51 -14.56 -0.80
N LEU A 373 -16.66 -15.58 -0.76
CA LEU A 373 -15.73 -15.91 -1.83
C LEU A 373 -16.43 -16.69 -2.95
N ASN A 374 -15.99 -16.48 -4.19
CA ASN A 374 -16.34 -17.36 -5.30
C ASN A 374 -15.65 -18.73 -5.15
N VAL A 375 -16.00 -19.67 -6.04
CA VAL A 375 -15.47 -21.05 -6.02
C VAL A 375 -13.93 -21.08 -6.11
N SER A 376 -13.34 -20.20 -6.92
CA SER A 376 -11.89 -20.10 -7.08
C SER A 376 -11.19 -19.27 -5.99
N ARG A 377 -11.95 -18.70 -5.04
CA ARG A 377 -11.46 -17.75 -4.01
C ARG A 377 -10.67 -16.56 -4.56
N SER A 378 -10.81 -16.27 -5.86
CA SER A 378 -10.07 -15.18 -6.52
C SER A 378 -10.88 -13.90 -6.65
N ALA A 379 -12.18 -13.94 -6.38
CA ALA A 379 -13.07 -12.79 -6.45
C ALA A 379 -14.19 -12.90 -5.40
N LEU A 380 -14.74 -11.75 -5.03
CA LEU A 380 -15.86 -11.63 -4.11
C LEU A 380 -17.16 -11.55 -4.87
N GLN A 381 -18.22 -12.13 -4.31
CA GLN A 381 -19.57 -11.82 -4.76
C GLN A 381 -19.92 -10.43 -4.24
N ASN A 382 -20.42 -9.56 -5.13
CA ASN A 382 -20.82 -8.19 -4.77
C ASN A 382 -22.05 -8.24 -3.86
N ASP A 383 -21.82 -8.23 -2.56
CA ASP A 383 -22.85 -8.34 -1.52
C ASP A 383 -22.83 -7.09 -0.65
N GLY A 384 -24.00 -6.73 -0.10
CA GLY A 384 -24.15 -5.69 0.91
C GLY A 384 -23.32 -5.92 2.18
N PHE A 385 -22.88 -7.15 2.42
CA PHE A 385 -21.96 -7.54 3.48
C PHE A 385 -20.56 -6.98 3.26
N VAL A 386 -20.01 -7.11 2.06
CA VAL A 386 -18.69 -6.58 1.67
C VAL A 386 -18.63 -5.07 1.88
N LYS A 387 -19.72 -4.36 1.53
CA LYS A 387 -19.83 -2.92 1.80
C LYS A 387 -19.77 -2.57 3.28
N LYS A 388 -20.35 -3.39 4.17
CA LYS A 388 -20.27 -3.17 5.62
C LYS A 388 -18.85 -3.30 6.15
N ILE A 389 -18.06 -4.24 5.61
CA ILE A 389 -16.65 -4.38 5.95
C ILE A 389 -15.88 -3.14 5.51
N SER A 390 -16.07 -2.70 4.29
CA SER A 390 -15.46 -1.48 3.74
C SER A 390 -15.80 -0.24 4.58
N ASP A 391 -17.07 -0.03 4.92
CA ASP A 391 -17.53 1.08 5.79
C ASP A 391 -16.88 0.99 7.20
N TYR A 392 -16.72 -0.21 7.75
CA TYR A 392 -16.07 -0.41 9.04
C TYR A 392 -14.59 -0.05 9.01
N ILE A 393 -13.85 -0.52 8.01
CA ILE A 393 -12.43 -0.21 7.82
C ILE A 393 -12.25 1.30 7.69
N THR A 394 -13.05 1.95 6.83
CA THR A 394 -13.07 3.41 6.67
C THR A 394 -13.27 4.14 7.99
N LYS A 395 -14.25 3.67 8.77
CA LYS A 395 -14.54 4.24 10.09
C LYS A 395 -13.34 4.11 11.03
N LYS A 396 -12.70 2.94 11.11
CA LYS A 396 -11.54 2.70 12.00
C LYS A 396 -10.35 3.55 11.62
N VAL A 397 -10.12 3.75 10.32
CA VAL A 397 -9.07 4.65 9.83
C VAL A 397 -9.36 6.10 10.25
N ALA A 398 -10.57 6.59 10.03
CA ALA A 398 -10.96 7.94 10.48
C ALA A 398 -10.87 8.11 11.99
N ASP A 399 -11.31 7.12 12.77
CA ASP A 399 -11.26 7.14 14.24
C ASP A 399 -9.80 7.17 14.75
N LYS A 400 -8.86 6.44 14.12
CA LYS A 400 -7.43 6.48 14.45
C LYS A 400 -6.83 7.86 14.15
N LEU A 401 -7.06 8.39 12.96
CA LEU A 401 -6.51 9.69 12.54
C LEU A 401 -7.04 10.83 13.41
N SER A 402 -8.37 10.89 13.62
CA SER A 402 -8.98 11.89 14.48
C SER A 402 -8.56 11.74 15.95
N GLY A 403 -8.38 10.50 16.42
CA GLY A 403 -7.84 10.19 17.73
C GLY A 403 -6.43 10.73 17.92
N MET A 404 -5.53 10.48 16.97
CA MET A 404 -4.15 11.01 16.99
C MET A 404 -4.14 12.54 17.05
N CYS A 405 -4.94 13.21 16.21
CA CYS A 405 -5.04 14.66 16.23
C CYS A 405 -5.44 15.21 17.62
N LYS A 406 -6.29 14.49 18.36
CA LYS A 406 -6.76 14.89 19.70
C LYS A 406 -5.79 14.59 20.82
N THR A 407 -5.17 13.41 20.79
CA THR A 407 -4.42 12.86 21.96
C THR A 407 -2.93 12.85 21.76
N ASP A 408 -2.44 12.97 20.51
CA ASP A 408 -1.04 12.90 20.12
C ASP A 408 -0.76 13.87 18.95
N LYS A 409 -1.09 15.15 19.20
CA LYS A 409 -1.04 16.21 18.18
C LYS A 409 0.37 16.37 17.61
N GLU A 410 1.41 16.20 18.41
CA GLU A 410 2.80 16.34 17.99
C GLU A 410 3.17 15.32 16.89
N ASN A 411 2.84 14.03 17.08
CA ASN A 411 3.07 13.01 16.08
C ASN A 411 2.14 13.19 14.88
N TYR A 412 0.90 13.65 15.07
CA TYR A 412 -0.03 13.93 13.97
C TYR A 412 0.53 15.02 13.04
N GLU A 413 1.02 16.12 13.60
CA GLU A 413 1.68 17.21 12.86
C GLU A 413 2.96 16.73 12.16
N LYS A 414 3.79 15.95 12.86
CA LYS A 414 5.01 15.36 12.29
C LYS A 414 4.76 14.48 11.06
N TYR A 415 3.67 13.72 11.08
CA TYR A 415 3.32 12.82 9.99
C TYR A 415 2.45 13.48 8.91
N TRP A 416 2.00 14.73 9.15
CA TRP A 416 1.03 15.40 8.28
C TRP A 416 1.47 15.50 6.83
N ASP A 417 2.72 15.83 6.57
CA ASP A 417 3.23 15.97 5.21
C ASP A 417 3.18 14.64 4.43
N ASP A 418 3.29 13.49 5.11
CA ASP A 418 3.17 12.16 4.53
C ASP A 418 1.69 11.71 4.39
N ILE A 419 0.82 12.04 5.36
CA ILE A 419 -0.56 11.51 5.40
C ILE A 419 -1.62 12.42 4.78
N ASN A 420 -1.34 13.72 4.60
CA ASN A 420 -2.34 14.65 4.08
C ASN A 420 -2.84 14.32 2.68
N PRO A 421 -2.01 13.85 1.71
CA PRO A 421 -2.53 13.48 0.39
C PRO A 421 -3.55 12.35 0.47
N PHE A 422 -3.29 11.36 1.33
CA PHE A 422 -4.19 10.26 1.61
C PHE A 422 -5.53 10.76 2.22
N ILE A 423 -5.47 11.60 3.26
CA ILE A 423 -6.66 12.13 3.92
C ILE A 423 -7.50 12.97 2.94
N LYS A 424 -6.85 13.85 2.18
CA LYS A 424 -7.52 14.69 1.18
C LYS A 424 -8.18 13.87 0.08
N PHE A 425 -7.47 12.83 -0.42
CA PHE A 425 -8.04 11.90 -1.40
C PHE A 425 -9.25 11.13 -0.83
N GLY A 426 -9.15 10.66 0.41
CA GLY A 426 -10.27 10.02 1.12
C GLY A 426 -11.48 10.95 1.25
N CYS A 427 -11.26 12.21 1.61
CA CYS A 427 -12.34 13.21 1.71
C CYS A 427 -13.01 13.55 0.36
N LEU A 428 -12.29 13.40 -0.74
CA LEU A 428 -12.83 13.57 -2.09
C LEU A 428 -13.66 12.37 -2.56
N LYS A 429 -13.29 11.16 -2.11
CA LYS A 429 -13.89 9.88 -2.57
C LYS A 429 -15.01 9.38 -1.67
N ASP A 430 -14.97 9.66 -0.37
CA ASP A 430 -15.93 9.15 0.61
C ASP A 430 -16.47 10.28 1.50
N GLU A 431 -17.77 10.55 1.39
CA GLU A 431 -18.42 11.64 2.10
C GLU A 431 -18.48 11.39 3.61
N LYS A 432 -18.68 10.14 4.06
CA LYS A 432 -18.69 9.78 5.48
C LYS A 432 -17.30 9.95 6.11
N PHE A 433 -16.26 9.63 5.35
CA PHE A 433 -14.88 9.89 5.77
C PHE A 433 -14.62 11.39 5.87
N ALA A 434 -15.04 12.17 4.87
CA ALA A 434 -14.92 13.63 4.86
C ALA A 434 -15.61 14.28 6.07
N GLU A 435 -16.86 13.89 6.37
CA GLU A 435 -17.61 14.38 7.55
C GLU A 435 -16.85 14.15 8.85
N LYS A 436 -16.19 13.00 8.99
CA LYS A 436 -15.41 12.68 10.18
C LYS A 436 -14.07 13.40 10.26
N MET A 437 -13.44 13.70 9.12
CA MET A 437 -12.10 14.26 9.05
C MET A 437 -12.07 15.79 8.95
N ASN A 438 -13.16 16.45 8.56
CA ASN A 438 -13.19 17.89 8.29
C ASN A 438 -12.60 18.76 9.42
N ASP A 439 -12.88 18.43 10.68
CA ASP A 439 -12.35 19.18 11.84
C ASP A 439 -10.89 18.85 12.19
N TYR A 440 -10.30 17.84 11.54
CA TYR A 440 -8.96 17.32 11.82
C TYR A 440 -7.98 17.52 10.67
N ILE A 441 -8.43 18.19 9.61
CA ILE A 441 -7.56 18.64 8.52
C ILE A 441 -6.79 19.86 9.00
N ILE A 442 -5.47 19.79 8.89
CA ILE A 442 -4.58 20.87 9.28
C ILE A 442 -3.79 21.37 8.06
N PHE A 443 -3.40 22.61 8.12
CA PHE A 443 -2.68 23.31 7.06
C PHE A 443 -1.38 23.87 7.64
N LYS A 444 -0.28 23.65 6.96
CA LYS A 444 1.01 24.24 7.32
C LYS A 444 1.04 25.69 6.86
N ASN A 445 1.28 26.61 7.77
CA ASN A 445 1.34 28.05 7.46
C ASN A 445 2.75 28.50 7.08
N LEU A 446 2.92 29.77 6.74
CA LEU A 446 4.20 30.37 6.35
C LEU A 446 5.27 30.33 7.46
N ASP A 447 4.90 30.21 8.72
CA ASP A 447 5.81 30.06 9.86
C ASP A 447 6.12 28.60 10.20
N GLY A 448 5.59 27.66 9.43
CA GLY A 448 5.77 26.22 9.63
C GLY A 448 4.87 25.62 10.73
N LYS A 449 3.86 26.36 11.21
CA LYS A 449 2.87 25.88 12.16
C LYS A 449 1.72 25.18 11.46
N TYR A 450 1.14 24.19 12.11
CA TYR A 450 -0.03 23.49 11.60
C TYR A 450 -1.30 24.04 12.25
N LEU A 451 -2.24 24.52 11.42
CA LEU A 451 -3.46 25.20 11.82
C LEU A 451 -4.68 24.48 11.23
N THR A 452 -5.76 24.38 11.97
CA THR A 452 -7.06 23.97 11.44
C THR A 452 -7.65 25.05 10.53
N LEU A 453 -8.64 24.71 9.70
CA LEU A 453 -9.31 25.70 8.84
C LEU A 453 -9.84 26.89 9.66
N LYS A 454 -10.43 26.64 10.83
CA LYS A 454 -10.95 27.70 11.72
C LYS A 454 -9.84 28.64 12.19
N GLU A 455 -8.70 28.08 12.57
CA GLU A 455 -7.52 28.87 13.00
C GLU A 455 -6.97 29.67 11.82
N CYS A 456 -6.86 29.11 10.61
CA CYS A 456 -6.43 29.84 9.41
C CYS A 456 -7.35 31.04 9.10
N LEU A 457 -8.65 30.86 9.25
CA LEU A 457 -9.63 31.92 9.02
C LEU A 457 -9.57 33.01 10.11
N GLU A 458 -9.33 32.63 11.36
CA GLU A 458 -9.23 33.58 12.48
C GLU A 458 -7.96 34.45 12.38
N GLU A 459 -6.82 33.90 11.95
CA GLU A 459 -5.56 34.64 11.74
C GLU A 459 -5.72 35.82 10.77
N ASN A 460 -6.50 35.66 9.71
CA ASN A 460 -6.68 36.71 8.70
C ASN A 460 -8.01 37.48 8.81
N LYS A 461 -8.83 37.22 9.82
CA LYS A 461 -10.22 37.70 9.92
C LYS A 461 -10.39 39.19 9.83
N GLU A 462 -9.51 39.96 10.45
CA GLU A 462 -9.58 41.43 10.47
C GLU A 462 -9.34 42.06 9.07
N LYS A 463 -8.54 41.39 8.25
CA LYS A 463 -8.11 41.90 6.93
C LYS A 463 -8.83 41.24 5.77
N HIS A 464 -9.12 39.92 5.90
CA HIS A 464 -9.67 39.09 4.83
C HIS A 464 -10.64 38.05 5.39
N GLU A 465 -11.87 38.48 5.64
CA GLU A 465 -12.91 37.57 6.14
C GLU A 465 -13.17 36.41 5.19
N ASN A 466 -13.25 35.20 5.71
CA ASN A 466 -13.56 33.94 5.00
C ASN A 466 -12.59 33.58 3.86
N THR A 467 -11.39 34.17 3.84
CA THR A 467 -10.40 33.88 2.81
C THR A 467 -9.16 33.22 3.40
N VAL A 468 -8.74 32.10 2.82
CA VAL A 468 -7.46 31.43 3.10
C VAL A 468 -6.54 31.66 1.91
N PHE A 469 -5.39 32.27 2.14
CA PHE A 469 -4.37 32.40 1.10
C PHE A 469 -3.50 31.14 1.07
N TYR A 470 -3.00 30.78 -0.12
CA TYR A 470 -2.16 29.60 -0.27
C TYR A 470 -0.97 29.79 -1.21
N VAL A 471 0.07 29.01 -0.95
CA VAL A 471 1.33 28.93 -1.70
C VAL A 471 1.42 27.54 -2.33
N THR A 472 1.82 27.48 -3.60
CA THR A 472 2.05 26.20 -4.31
C THR A 472 3.53 25.91 -4.51
N ASP A 473 4.39 26.92 -4.51
CA ASP A 473 5.84 26.82 -4.62
C ASP A 473 6.50 27.93 -3.79
N GLU A 474 7.20 27.57 -2.74
CA GLU A 474 7.83 28.53 -1.84
C GLU A 474 9.01 29.27 -2.49
N VAL A 475 9.69 28.68 -3.46
CA VAL A 475 10.83 29.27 -4.15
C VAL A 475 10.35 30.27 -5.20
N GLU A 476 9.48 29.84 -6.09
CA GLU A 476 8.92 30.68 -7.16
C GLU A 476 8.12 31.87 -6.58
N GLN A 477 7.37 31.62 -5.49
CA GLN A 477 6.50 32.63 -4.87
C GLN A 477 7.15 33.39 -3.70
N SER A 478 8.46 33.29 -3.54
CA SER A 478 9.19 33.88 -2.39
C SER A 478 8.98 35.40 -2.23
N GLN A 479 8.85 36.16 -3.33
CA GLN A 479 8.56 37.57 -3.29
C GLN A 479 7.19 37.86 -2.65
N TYR A 480 6.17 37.12 -3.04
CA TYR A 480 4.82 37.25 -2.49
C TYR A 480 4.76 36.80 -1.03
N ILE A 481 5.44 35.73 -0.67
CA ILE A 481 5.57 35.28 0.71
C ILE A 481 6.15 36.38 1.61
N ASN A 482 7.21 37.05 1.16
CA ASN A 482 7.80 38.15 1.88
C ASN A 482 6.85 39.36 2.06
N MET A 483 6.05 39.65 1.03
CA MET A 483 5.03 40.71 1.11
C MET A 483 3.97 40.37 2.17
N PHE A 484 3.46 39.14 2.13
CA PHE A 484 2.46 38.66 3.08
C PHE A 484 2.97 38.70 4.53
N LYS A 485 4.19 38.23 4.75
CA LYS A 485 4.84 38.28 6.09
C LYS A 485 5.03 39.72 6.59
N LYS A 486 5.41 40.68 5.74
CA LYS A 486 5.58 42.06 6.12
C LYS A 486 4.26 42.72 6.54
N GLU A 487 3.16 42.39 5.87
CA GLU A 487 1.84 42.91 6.21
C GLU A 487 1.13 42.11 7.32
N GLY A 488 1.76 41.07 7.84
CA GLY A 488 1.16 40.19 8.85
C GLY A 488 -0.11 39.50 8.35
N ILE A 489 -0.07 39.02 7.11
CA ILE A 489 -1.12 38.19 6.50
C ILE A 489 -0.53 36.78 6.36
N ASP A 490 -1.23 35.80 6.89
CA ASP A 490 -0.81 34.40 6.81
C ASP A 490 -1.31 33.70 5.55
N ALA A 491 -0.57 32.69 5.11
CA ALA A 491 -0.97 31.81 4.01
C ALA A 491 -0.58 30.37 4.33
N VAL A 492 -1.24 29.40 3.70
CA VAL A 492 -0.97 27.97 3.89
C VAL A 492 -0.21 27.39 2.70
N ILE A 493 0.63 26.39 2.95
CA ILE A 493 1.46 25.73 1.94
C ILE A 493 0.70 24.53 1.39
N LEU A 494 0.42 24.53 0.09
CA LEU A 494 -0.34 23.52 -0.65
C LEU A 494 0.45 23.09 -1.90
N THR A 495 1.38 22.16 -1.72
CA THR A 495 2.33 21.76 -2.78
C THR A 495 1.93 20.48 -3.54
N HIS A 496 0.93 19.76 -3.06
CA HIS A 496 0.52 18.50 -3.67
C HIS A 496 -0.57 18.69 -4.74
N ASN A 497 -0.52 17.89 -5.80
CA ASN A 497 -1.52 17.92 -6.87
C ASN A 497 -2.97 17.70 -6.37
N ILE A 498 -3.14 16.98 -5.27
CA ILE A 498 -4.44 16.72 -4.65
C ILE A 498 -5.04 17.99 -3.99
N ASP A 499 -4.22 18.99 -3.69
CA ASP A 499 -4.65 20.17 -2.96
C ASP A 499 -5.68 20.98 -3.75
N GLN A 500 -5.47 21.15 -5.06
CA GLN A 500 -6.40 21.93 -5.90
C GLN A 500 -7.82 21.34 -5.95
N PRO A 501 -8.03 20.06 -6.30
CA PRO A 501 -9.37 19.48 -6.24
C PRO A 501 -9.93 19.49 -4.82
N PHE A 502 -9.08 19.36 -3.78
CA PHE A 502 -9.51 19.36 -2.40
C PHE A 502 -10.05 20.74 -1.96
N ILE A 503 -9.32 21.84 -2.17
CA ILE A 503 -9.80 23.19 -1.81
C ILE A 503 -11.03 23.59 -2.63
N THR A 504 -11.10 23.19 -3.90
CA THR A 504 -12.29 23.42 -4.75
C THR A 504 -13.52 22.70 -4.18
N ASN A 505 -13.36 21.47 -3.68
CA ASN A 505 -14.43 20.74 -3.00
C ASN A 505 -14.85 21.42 -1.69
N MET A 506 -13.88 21.95 -0.91
CA MET A 506 -14.18 22.70 0.32
C MET A 506 -14.98 23.98 0.03
N GLU A 507 -14.61 24.73 -1.00
CA GLU A 507 -15.36 25.93 -1.44
C GLU A 507 -16.78 25.60 -1.91
N SER A 508 -16.94 24.49 -2.65
CA SER A 508 -18.26 24.07 -3.14
C SER A 508 -19.23 23.68 -2.00
N LYS A 509 -18.69 23.21 -0.88
CA LYS A 509 -19.46 22.85 0.32
C LYS A 509 -19.71 24.03 1.28
N ASN A 510 -18.95 25.13 1.14
CA ASN A 510 -19.00 26.31 2.00
C ASN A 510 -19.05 27.58 1.13
N GLU A 511 -20.23 28.07 0.80
CA GLU A 511 -20.42 29.20 -0.12
C GLU A 511 -19.64 30.49 0.26
N ASN A 512 -19.32 30.68 1.53
CA ASN A 512 -18.57 31.84 2.02
C ASN A 512 -17.06 31.63 2.07
N LEU A 513 -16.55 30.40 1.95
CA LEU A 513 -15.13 30.09 2.02
C LEU A 513 -14.48 30.29 0.66
N LYS A 514 -13.34 30.98 0.64
CA LYS A 514 -12.53 31.16 -0.57
C LYS A 514 -11.07 30.85 -0.30
N PHE A 515 -10.47 30.12 -1.23
CA PHE A 515 -9.02 29.94 -1.29
C PHE A 515 -8.45 30.81 -2.41
N LYS A 516 -7.46 31.63 -2.08
CA LYS A 516 -6.77 32.48 -3.05
C LYS A 516 -5.29 32.24 -3.04
N ARG A 517 -4.71 32.02 -4.20
CA ARG A 517 -3.25 31.89 -4.31
C ARG A 517 -2.61 33.26 -4.05
N ILE A 518 -1.45 33.29 -3.35
CA ILE A 518 -0.81 34.54 -2.92
C ILE A 518 -0.37 35.47 -4.06
N ASP A 519 -0.23 34.96 -5.27
CA ASP A 519 0.11 35.71 -6.48
C ASP A 519 -1.11 35.97 -7.38
N ALA A 520 -2.31 35.73 -6.89
CA ALA A 520 -3.55 36.21 -7.50
C ALA A 520 -3.66 37.73 -7.31
N ASP A 521 -4.78 38.32 -7.69
CA ASP A 521 -5.01 39.77 -7.61
C ASP A 521 -4.54 40.37 -6.27
N LEU A 522 -3.76 41.45 -6.36
CA LEU A 522 -3.27 42.18 -5.20
C LEU A 522 -4.42 42.70 -4.35
N SER A 523 -4.49 42.27 -3.11
CA SER A 523 -5.45 42.81 -2.16
C SER A 523 -5.11 44.27 -1.82
N ASP A 524 -6.14 45.04 -1.43
CA ASP A 524 -5.98 46.43 -1.02
C ASP A 524 -5.04 46.62 0.19
N SER A 525 -4.80 45.52 0.94
CA SER A 525 -3.87 45.52 2.08
C SER A 525 -2.43 45.84 1.70
N PHE A 526 -2.02 45.59 0.47
CA PHE A 526 -0.65 45.85 -0.02
C PHE A 526 -0.52 47.23 -0.69
N LYS A 527 -1.61 47.95 -0.87
CA LYS A 527 -1.66 49.22 -1.60
C LYS A 527 -1.76 50.40 -0.62
N GLU A 528 -1.22 51.54 -1.01
CA GLU A 528 -1.54 52.81 -0.39
C GLU A 528 -2.90 53.29 -0.88
N GLU A 529 -3.67 53.97 -0.01
CA GLU A 529 -4.91 54.62 -0.41
C GLU A 529 -4.63 55.74 -1.44
N THR A 530 -4.98 55.50 -2.69
CA THR A 530 -4.78 56.44 -3.81
C THR A 530 -6.01 56.43 -4.70
N SER A 531 -6.42 57.59 -5.17
CA SER A 531 -7.54 57.67 -6.11
C SER A 531 -7.11 57.08 -7.47
N LYS A 532 -7.99 56.27 -8.09
CA LYS A 532 -7.73 55.70 -9.43
C LYS A 532 -7.42 56.75 -10.48
N ASP A 533 -7.95 57.96 -10.31
CA ASP A 533 -7.71 59.06 -11.23
C ASP A 533 -6.27 59.61 -11.16
N GLU A 534 -5.61 59.54 -10.01
CA GLU A 534 -4.21 59.97 -9.86
C GLU A 534 -3.22 59.11 -10.63
N LEU A 535 -3.51 57.84 -10.80
CA LEU A 535 -2.60 56.89 -11.47
C LEU A 535 -2.94 56.68 -12.95
N LYS A 536 -4.06 57.21 -13.42
CA LYS A 536 -4.58 56.96 -14.78
C LYS A 536 -3.59 57.40 -15.87
N ASP A 537 -3.13 58.63 -15.80
CA ASP A 537 -2.18 59.20 -16.77
C ASP A 537 -0.84 58.40 -16.75
N MET A 538 -0.38 58.01 -15.56
CA MET A 538 0.83 57.21 -15.40
C MET A 538 0.64 55.80 -15.97
N THR A 539 -0.52 55.19 -15.75
CA THR A 539 -0.88 53.86 -16.28
C THR A 539 -0.90 53.89 -17.82
N GLU A 540 -1.55 54.86 -18.43
CA GLU A 540 -1.59 54.97 -19.89
C GLU A 540 -0.20 55.17 -20.50
N LYS A 541 0.63 56.02 -19.89
CA LYS A 541 2.00 56.30 -20.34
C LYS A 541 2.88 55.06 -20.20
N LEU A 542 2.94 54.42 -19.02
CA LEU A 542 3.75 53.23 -18.76
C LEU A 542 3.25 52.05 -19.58
N SER A 543 1.94 51.86 -19.75
CA SER A 543 1.39 50.79 -20.58
C SER A 543 1.90 50.88 -22.02
N LYS A 544 1.88 52.10 -22.60
CA LYS A 544 2.44 52.30 -23.93
C LYS A 544 3.93 52.02 -23.97
N THR A 545 4.71 52.60 -23.07
CA THR A 545 6.17 52.44 -23.01
C THR A 545 6.59 50.98 -22.88
N PHE A 546 5.93 50.20 -22.01
CA PHE A 546 6.26 48.75 -21.83
C PHE A 546 5.81 47.93 -23.03
N LYS A 547 4.66 48.19 -23.64
CA LYS A 547 4.21 47.49 -24.86
C LYS A 547 5.18 47.71 -26.00
N ASP A 548 5.61 48.95 -26.21
CA ASP A 548 6.56 49.32 -27.26
C ASP A 548 7.95 48.69 -27.00
N ALA A 549 8.44 48.72 -25.75
CA ALA A 549 9.75 48.19 -25.38
C ALA A 549 9.81 46.68 -25.53
N LEU A 550 8.74 45.97 -25.14
CA LEU A 550 8.67 44.49 -25.13
C LEU A 550 8.16 43.91 -26.46
N GLY A 551 7.60 44.72 -27.35
CA GLY A 551 6.95 44.27 -28.58
C GLY A 551 5.69 43.43 -28.32
N LYS A 552 4.99 43.63 -27.19
CA LYS A 552 3.81 42.87 -26.74
C LYS A 552 2.57 43.74 -26.71
N GLU A 553 1.82 43.82 -27.82
CA GLU A 553 0.62 44.67 -27.93
C GLU A 553 -0.49 44.29 -26.96
N ASN A 554 -0.64 42.97 -26.64
CA ASN A 554 -1.69 42.44 -25.79
C ASN A 554 -1.33 42.44 -24.28
N LEU A 555 -0.17 43.00 -23.88
CA LEU A 555 0.23 43.06 -22.48
C LEU A 555 -0.70 43.97 -21.69
N THR A 556 -1.35 43.45 -20.66
CA THR A 556 -2.09 44.28 -19.70
C THR A 556 -1.10 44.83 -18.67
N VAL A 557 -1.07 46.14 -18.52
CA VAL A 557 -0.22 46.83 -17.55
C VAL A 557 -1.11 47.64 -16.60
N ASN A 558 -0.90 47.43 -15.31
CA ASN A 558 -1.55 48.21 -14.25
C ASN A 558 -0.50 48.93 -13.39
N VAL A 559 -0.81 50.13 -12.92
CA VAL A 559 0.08 50.88 -12.01
C VAL A 559 -0.60 51.01 -10.67
N GLU A 560 0.10 50.59 -9.63
CA GLU A 560 -0.39 50.63 -8.25
C GLU A 560 0.67 51.29 -7.36
N LYS A 561 0.25 51.98 -6.30
CA LYS A 561 1.19 52.38 -5.23
C LYS A 561 1.28 51.32 -4.20
N LEU A 562 2.37 50.53 -4.22
CA LEU A 562 2.60 49.51 -3.20
C LEU A 562 3.32 50.12 -2.01
N LYS A 563 2.97 49.68 -0.81
CA LYS A 563 3.60 50.11 0.45
C LYS A 563 5.10 49.81 0.48
N ASP A 564 5.52 48.68 -0.12
CA ASP A 564 6.94 48.31 -0.25
C ASP A 564 7.54 48.91 -1.54
N ALA A 565 8.23 50.02 -1.42
CA ALA A 565 8.90 50.66 -2.55
C ALA A 565 10.06 49.83 -3.15
N SER A 566 10.56 48.82 -2.49
CA SER A 566 11.63 47.93 -3.01
C SER A 566 11.14 47.04 -4.13
N ILE A 567 9.84 46.77 -4.21
CA ILE A 567 9.20 45.99 -5.28
C ILE A 567 8.95 46.89 -6.44
N SER A 568 9.59 46.60 -7.59
CA SER A 568 9.43 47.42 -8.81
C SER A 568 8.25 46.96 -9.67
N SER A 569 8.13 45.64 -9.84
CA SER A 569 7.15 45.04 -10.74
C SER A 569 6.80 43.63 -10.29
N MET A 570 5.63 43.17 -10.68
CA MET A 570 5.16 41.79 -10.44
C MET A 570 4.15 41.37 -11.50
N ILE A 571 3.97 40.07 -11.67
CA ILE A 571 2.90 39.52 -12.52
C ILE A 571 1.76 39.05 -11.62
N THR A 572 0.55 39.45 -11.91
CA THR A 572 -0.65 38.86 -11.30
C THR A 572 -1.49 38.16 -12.34
N LEU A 573 -2.17 37.11 -11.93
CA LEU A 573 -3.10 36.33 -12.74
C LEU A 573 -4.45 36.28 -12.02
N SER A 574 -5.55 36.29 -12.78
CA SER A 574 -6.83 35.96 -12.17
C SER A 574 -6.82 34.56 -11.57
N GLU A 575 -7.57 34.36 -10.50
CA GLU A 575 -7.67 33.06 -9.84
C GLU A 575 -8.14 31.94 -10.80
N GLU A 576 -9.04 32.28 -11.73
CA GLU A 576 -9.54 31.38 -12.76
C GLU A 576 -8.42 30.91 -13.72
N SER A 577 -7.61 31.85 -14.19
CA SER A 577 -6.44 31.53 -15.05
C SER A 577 -5.40 30.71 -14.32
N ARG A 578 -5.23 30.95 -13.03
CA ARG A 578 -4.34 30.15 -12.17
C ARG A 578 -4.80 28.71 -12.05
N ARG A 579 -6.05 28.50 -11.70
CA ARG A 579 -6.62 27.14 -11.57
C ARG A 579 -6.55 26.37 -12.88
N MET A 580 -6.73 27.05 -14.00
CA MET A 580 -6.56 26.44 -15.33
C MET A 580 -5.11 26.00 -15.57
N GLN A 581 -4.11 26.83 -15.23
CA GLN A 581 -2.70 26.49 -15.35
C GLN A 581 -2.33 25.30 -14.45
N ASP A 582 -2.77 25.30 -13.20
CA ASP A 582 -2.51 24.21 -12.26
C ASP A 582 -3.15 22.90 -12.73
N MET A 583 -4.36 22.98 -13.30
CA MET A 583 -5.02 21.82 -13.91
C MET A 583 -4.24 21.28 -15.12
N MET A 584 -3.72 22.15 -15.98
CA MET A 584 -2.89 21.74 -17.13
C MET A 584 -1.58 21.07 -16.70
N LYS A 585 -0.90 21.59 -15.67
CA LYS A 585 0.28 20.96 -15.08
C LYS A 585 -0.04 19.54 -14.59
N MET A 586 -1.20 19.36 -13.94
CA MET A 586 -1.65 18.07 -13.41
C MET A 586 -1.91 17.03 -14.51
N TYR A 587 -2.38 17.43 -15.69
CA TYR A 587 -2.60 16.53 -16.83
C TYR A 587 -1.36 16.29 -17.71
N GLY A 588 -0.16 16.69 -17.25
CA GLY A 588 1.08 16.50 -18.00
C GLY A 588 1.22 17.43 -19.22
N MET A 589 0.35 18.42 -19.36
CA MET A 589 0.39 19.43 -20.42
C MET A 589 1.26 20.65 -20.07
N GLY A 590 2.01 20.58 -18.97
CA GLY A 590 2.88 21.68 -18.48
C GLY A 590 4.01 22.11 -19.42
N GLY A 591 4.25 21.38 -20.51
CA GLY A 591 5.19 21.77 -21.56
C GLY A 591 4.58 22.52 -22.74
N MET A 592 3.26 22.74 -22.77
CA MET A 592 2.63 23.58 -23.78
C MET A 592 2.75 25.05 -23.35
N ASP A 593 3.11 25.91 -24.33
CA ASP A 593 3.18 27.36 -24.08
C ASP A 593 1.85 27.85 -23.47
N PRO A 594 1.85 28.41 -22.25
CA PRO A 594 0.65 28.97 -21.63
C PRO A 594 -0.06 29.98 -22.53
N ASN A 595 0.67 30.61 -23.48
CA ASN A 595 0.14 31.54 -24.45
C ASN A 595 -0.70 30.87 -25.57
N MET A 596 -0.65 29.58 -25.76
CA MET A 596 -1.48 28.85 -26.74
C MET A 596 -2.98 28.82 -26.36
N PHE A 597 -3.29 28.99 -25.10
CA PHE A 597 -4.68 28.96 -24.59
C PHE A 597 -5.16 30.33 -24.04
N GLY A 598 -4.57 31.40 -24.54
CA GLY A 598 -4.95 32.77 -24.19
C GLY A 598 -4.18 33.26 -22.97
N ALA A 599 -3.13 34.04 -23.22
CA ALA A 599 -2.50 34.91 -22.22
C ALA A 599 -3.45 36.01 -21.71
N GLU A 600 -4.74 35.84 -21.92
CA GLU A 600 -5.79 36.70 -21.41
C GLU A 600 -5.92 36.49 -19.91
N GLY A 601 -5.21 37.31 -19.14
CA GLY A 601 -5.29 37.27 -17.68
C GLY A 601 -4.00 37.62 -16.97
N GLN A 602 -2.84 37.65 -17.66
CA GLN A 602 -1.61 38.15 -17.06
C GLN A 602 -1.60 39.67 -17.02
N THR A 603 -1.42 40.24 -15.83
CA THR A 603 -1.30 41.69 -15.65
C THR A 603 0.08 41.99 -15.07
N LEU A 604 0.86 42.79 -15.76
CA LEU A 604 2.07 43.40 -15.24
C LEU A 604 1.70 44.54 -14.31
N VAL A 605 1.93 44.37 -13.02
CA VAL A 605 1.71 45.44 -12.04
C VAL A 605 3.04 46.16 -11.82
N LEU A 606 3.03 47.46 -12.01
CA LEU A 606 4.17 48.37 -11.79
C LEU A 606 3.93 49.20 -10.54
N ASN A 607 4.95 49.30 -9.67
CA ASN A 607 4.85 50.04 -8.43
C ASN A 607 5.25 51.51 -8.64
N ALA A 608 4.27 52.40 -8.56
CA ALA A 608 4.50 53.85 -8.69
C ALA A 608 5.43 54.45 -7.62
N ASN A 609 5.62 53.78 -6.50
CA ASN A 609 6.54 54.21 -5.43
C ASN A 609 8.00 53.81 -5.71
N ASN A 610 8.24 52.91 -6.67
CA ASN A 610 9.59 52.42 -6.99
C ASN A 610 10.33 53.41 -7.91
N ASP A 611 11.58 53.70 -7.63
CA ASP A 611 12.38 54.70 -8.33
C ASP A 611 12.70 54.34 -9.79
N LEU A 612 12.82 53.05 -10.14
CA LEU A 612 13.00 52.61 -11.52
C LEU A 612 11.73 52.84 -12.36
N VAL A 613 10.56 52.61 -11.76
CA VAL A 613 9.26 52.82 -12.41
C VAL A 613 9.01 54.31 -12.62
N LYS A 614 9.34 55.15 -11.64
CA LYS A 614 9.31 56.63 -11.76
C LYS A 614 10.26 57.09 -12.89
N TYR A 615 11.47 56.58 -12.92
CA TYR A 615 12.42 56.92 -14.00
C TYR A 615 11.86 56.57 -15.38
N VAL A 616 11.29 55.41 -15.59
CA VAL A 616 10.67 55.01 -16.86
C VAL A 616 9.50 55.93 -17.22
N ALA A 617 8.67 56.33 -16.22
CA ALA A 617 7.57 57.25 -16.43
C ALA A 617 8.03 58.66 -16.87
N GLU A 618 9.16 59.14 -16.36
CA GLU A 618 9.71 60.44 -16.69
C GLU A 618 10.52 60.42 -18.00
N HIS A 619 11.15 59.33 -18.36
CA HIS A 619 12.09 59.20 -19.49
C HIS A 619 11.62 58.15 -20.49
N ALA A 620 10.37 58.22 -20.98
CA ALA A 620 9.77 57.22 -21.89
C ALA A 620 10.61 56.98 -23.17
N ASP A 621 11.22 58.00 -23.73
CA ASP A 621 12.09 57.94 -24.92
C ASP A 621 13.60 57.90 -24.59
N GLY A 622 13.95 57.59 -23.34
CA GLY A 622 15.35 57.52 -22.88
C GLY A 622 16.14 56.38 -23.48
N GLU A 623 17.46 56.54 -23.67
CA GLU A 623 18.36 55.57 -24.27
C GLU A 623 18.34 54.21 -23.53
N ASN A 624 18.20 54.21 -22.19
CA ASN A 624 18.19 53.03 -21.34
C ASN A 624 16.79 52.51 -20.99
N THR A 625 15.72 53.21 -21.40
CA THR A 625 14.33 52.92 -21.00
C THR A 625 13.90 51.52 -21.45
N LYS A 626 14.25 51.14 -22.68
CA LYS A 626 13.96 49.80 -23.21
C LYS A 626 14.60 48.69 -22.36
N ILE A 627 15.88 48.85 -22.02
CA ILE A 627 16.65 47.87 -21.23
C ILE A 627 16.02 47.73 -19.83
N ILE A 628 15.61 48.83 -19.22
CA ILE A 628 14.96 48.84 -17.91
C ILE A 628 13.60 48.15 -17.96
N CYS A 629 12.76 48.47 -18.96
CA CYS A 629 11.45 47.83 -19.13
C CYS A 629 11.56 46.35 -19.32
N GLU A 630 12.46 45.87 -20.19
CA GLU A 630 12.72 44.46 -20.41
C GLU A 630 13.23 43.73 -19.13
N GLN A 631 14.11 44.41 -18.36
CA GLN A 631 14.63 43.88 -17.11
C GLN A 631 13.55 43.79 -16.04
N LEU A 632 12.73 44.80 -15.84
CA LEU A 632 11.62 44.83 -14.90
C LEU A 632 10.57 43.77 -15.24
N TYR A 633 10.29 43.58 -16.53
CA TYR A 633 9.37 42.55 -16.98
C TYR A 633 9.90 41.14 -16.66
N ASP A 634 11.17 40.84 -17.00
CA ASP A 634 11.76 39.53 -16.74
C ASP A 634 11.94 39.27 -15.26
N LEU A 635 12.25 40.27 -14.42
CA LEU A 635 12.26 40.14 -12.97
C LEU A 635 10.88 39.79 -12.42
N ALA A 636 9.84 40.42 -12.95
CA ALA A 636 8.44 40.12 -12.59
C ALA A 636 8.06 38.67 -13.02
N MET A 637 8.51 38.28 -14.21
CA MET A 637 8.28 36.89 -14.70
C MET A 637 8.99 35.84 -13.86
N LEU A 638 10.24 36.09 -13.46
CA LEU A 638 11.02 35.14 -12.62
C LEU A 638 10.39 34.87 -11.25
N SER A 639 9.65 35.85 -10.70
CA SER A 639 8.88 35.64 -9.46
C SER A 639 7.54 34.95 -9.69
N HIS A 640 7.23 34.56 -10.93
CA HIS A 640 5.98 33.91 -11.30
C HIS A 640 6.18 32.52 -11.91
N ALA A 641 7.18 32.38 -12.81
CA ALA A 641 7.49 31.14 -13.50
C ALA A 641 8.94 31.16 -14.03
N PRO A 642 9.56 30.00 -14.25
CA PRO A 642 10.87 29.93 -14.89
C PRO A 642 10.83 30.57 -16.28
N LEU A 643 11.88 31.35 -16.62
CA LEU A 643 12.05 31.88 -17.98
C LEU A 643 12.42 30.75 -18.96
N SER A 644 11.99 30.86 -20.21
CA SER A 644 12.46 29.95 -21.26
C SER A 644 13.98 30.07 -21.45
N PRO A 645 14.66 29.06 -22.04
CA PRO A 645 16.11 29.12 -22.27
C PRO A 645 16.55 30.36 -23.02
N GLU A 646 15.78 30.79 -24.03
CA GLU A 646 16.05 32.00 -24.81
C GLU A 646 15.86 33.27 -23.97
N GLN A 647 14.77 33.35 -23.20
CA GLN A 647 14.52 34.45 -22.29
C GLN A 647 15.58 34.56 -21.19
N MET A 648 16.00 33.44 -20.62
CA MET A 648 17.05 33.39 -19.60
C MET A 648 18.39 33.88 -20.18
N THR A 649 18.74 33.46 -21.41
CA THR A 649 19.97 33.93 -22.08
C THR A 649 19.91 35.42 -22.30
N GLY A 650 18.78 35.95 -22.76
CA GLY A 650 18.55 37.40 -22.93
C GLY A 650 18.64 38.18 -21.63
N PHE A 651 18.03 37.65 -20.56
CA PHE A 651 18.07 38.21 -19.21
C PHE A 651 19.51 38.33 -18.67
N ILE A 652 20.30 37.25 -18.79
CA ILE A 652 21.71 37.25 -18.35
C ILE A 652 22.54 38.27 -19.14
N ALA A 653 22.40 38.29 -20.46
CA ALA A 653 23.13 39.23 -21.31
C ALA A 653 22.79 40.68 -20.98
N ARG A 654 21.52 40.99 -20.75
CA ARG A 654 21.03 42.31 -20.34
C ARG A 654 21.51 42.70 -18.95
N SER A 655 21.46 41.77 -17.99
CA SER A 655 21.98 41.99 -16.64
C SER A 655 23.47 42.37 -16.65
N ASN A 656 24.27 41.67 -17.46
CA ASN A 656 25.71 41.98 -17.62
C ASN A 656 25.89 43.40 -18.22
N LYS A 657 25.08 43.77 -19.23
CA LYS A 657 25.17 45.09 -19.82
C LYS A 657 24.78 46.20 -18.83
N ILE A 658 23.80 45.97 -17.97
CA ILE A 658 23.40 46.93 -16.91
C ILE A 658 24.58 47.09 -15.92
N MET A 659 25.23 46.02 -15.51
CA MET A 659 26.40 46.07 -14.62
C MET A 659 27.57 46.84 -15.27
N GLU A 660 27.82 46.64 -16.57
CA GLU A 660 28.84 47.39 -17.30
C GLU A 660 28.52 48.91 -17.35
N LEU A 661 27.25 49.29 -17.47
CA LEU A 661 26.84 50.70 -17.43
C LEU A 661 27.03 51.34 -16.06
N LEU A 662 26.87 50.58 -14.97
CA LEU A 662 27.09 51.01 -13.62
C LEU A 662 28.60 51.06 -13.22
N ALA A 663 29.45 50.32 -13.92
CA ALA A 663 30.90 50.27 -13.70
C ALA A 663 31.67 51.39 -14.43
N LYS A 664 31.00 52.10 -15.33
CA LYS A 664 31.52 53.29 -16.05
C LYS A 664 31.13 54.56 -15.34
#